data_0d11598e1a5aa7acdcdaa5dd12b45499
#
_entry.id   0d11598e1a5aa7acdcdaa5dd12b45499
#
_cell.length_a   1.000
_cell.length_b   1.000
_cell.length_c   1.000
_cell.angle_alpha   90.00
_cell.angle_beta   90.00
_cell.angle_gamma   90.00
#
_symmetry.space_group_name_H-M   'P 1'
#
loop_
_entity.id
_entity.type
_entity.pdbx_description
1 polymer ?
#
loop_
_entity_poly.entity_id
_entity_poly.type
_entity_poly.pdbx_seq_one_letter_code
_entity_poly.pdbx_strand_id
1 'polypeptide(L)'
;MSKLRFRVVEKAFHKKPVEVASPATRPSEYFAKYVFNREKMFKYLPSNVYAKLIDVIDNGATLDRSIANAVADGMKKWAIELGVTHYTHWFQPLTEGTAEKHDAFVEHDGKGGMLEEFSGKLLVQQESDGSSFPNGGIRNTFEARGYSAWDPSSPVFVVDDTLCIPTVFIAYTGESLDYKAPLLKALSAVNKAALDVMHYFDPSVKKIISYLGWEQEYFLVDEGLYAARPDLLLTGRTLMGHEASKNQQLEDHYFGAIPSRVAAFMKDLEIQSLELGIPVKTRHNEVAPNQFELAPIYEECNLAVDHNMLVMSLMRKIARNHGFRVLLHEKPFKGVNGSGKHNNWSLGTSTGTLLMAPGKTSEENLRFITFVVNTLMAVYRHNGLLKASIMSATNTHRLGGHEAPPAIISSFLGTQLSKVLDHLEESTNDDLVSLGGKQGMKLDIPQIPELLIDNTDRNRTSPFAFTGNRFEFRAPGSEANCASAMIALNTAVAEQLIEFKKEVDELIEKGEPKISAIIQVVRKCIKECKPIRFDGNGYSDKWKVEAARRGLDCETSCPVIFDNYLKPESIRMFESTGVMTRKELEARNEVKWDMYTKKIQIEARVLGDLVMNHVVPVAIEYQTKLIDNAYKMKSLFSEEEAQTLSAENLAIIKEISEHTSFIKKHVDEMVEARKVANRITSEREKAIAYHDTVAPMLEQIRYHIDKLELIVDDQMWTLPKYRELLFVR
;
A
#
# COMPACT_ATOMS: atom_id res chain seq x y z
N MET A 1 21.68 37.81 4.81
CA MET A 1 21.29 36.77 3.82
C MET A 1 19.95 36.17 4.25
N SER A 2 18.98 36.04 3.36
CA SER A 2 17.69 35.39 3.70
C SER A 2 17.94 33.94 4.09
N LYS A 3 17.23 33.44 5.14
CA LYS A 3 17.33 32.06 5.58
C LYS A 3 16.94 31.11 4.43
N LEU A 4 17.46 29.89 4.46
CA LEU A 4 17.17 28.87 3.43
C LEU A 4 15.66 28.71 3.19
N ARG A 5 14.87 28.67 4.26
CA ARG A 5 13.40 28.58 4.21
C ARG A 5 12.77 29.60 3.25
N PHE A 6 13.05 30.89 3.42
CA PHE A 6 12.45 31.95 2.57
C PHE A 6 12.89 31.89 1.12
N ARG A 7 14.15 31.52 0.88
CA ARG A 7 14.68 31.34 -0.49
C ARG A 7 14.00 30.17 -1.21
N VAL A 8 13.75 29.06 -0.53
CA VAL A 8 13.09 27.91 -1.17
C VAL A 8 11.59 28.17 -1.37
N VAL A 9 10.93 28.88 -0.46
CA VAL A 9 9.52 29.32 -0.63
C VAL A 9 9.38 30.22 -1.87
N GLU A 10 10.23 31.26 -1.99
CA GLU A 10 10.24 32.18 -3.13
C GLU A 10 10.47 31.43 -4.44
N LYS A 11 11.48 30.54 -4.48
CA LYS A 11 11.76 29.73 -5.66
C LYS A 11 10.59 28.81 -6.03
N ALA A 12 9.99 28.15 -5.06
CA ALA A 12 8.85 27.26 -5.29
C ALA A 12 7.65 28.02 -5.87
N PHE A 13 7.36 29.21 -5.33
CA PHE A 13 6.26 30.06 -5.79
C PHE A 13 6.40 30.49 -7.27
N HIS A 14 7.63 30.67 -7.77
CA HIS A 14 7.90 31.09 -9.13
C HIS A 14 8.06 29.94 -10.14
N LYS A 15 8.03 28.67 -9.69
CA LYS A 15 8.13 27.52 -10.59
C LYS A 15 6.90 27.44 -11.52
N LYS A 16 7.16 27.18 -12.79
CA LYS A 16 6.11 26.98 -13.80
C LYS A 16 5.91 25.48 -14.08
N PRO A 17 4.74 25.09 -14.61
CA PRO A 17 4.54 23.74 -15.11
C PRO A 17 5.57 23.38 -16.19
N VAL A 18 6.05 22.14 -16.16
CA VAL A 18 6.86 21.57 -17.23
C VAL A 18 5.94 21.24 -18.41
N GLU A 19 6.36 21.56 -19.63
CA GLU A 19 5.61 21.20 -20.82
C GLU A 19 5.76 19.70 -21.10
N VAL A 20 4.64 19.01 -21.23
CA VAL A 20 4.58 17.56 -21.51
C VAL A 20 3.87 17.32 -22.82
N ALA A 21 4.61 16.86 -23.84
CA ALA A 21 4.08 16.46 -25.13
C ALA A 21 3.52 15.03 -25.07
N SER A 22 2.34 14.79 -25.66
CA SER A 22 1.84 13.43 -25.84
C SER A 22 2.55 12.75 -27.02
N PRO A 23 2.95 11.46 -26.91
CA PRO A 23 3.62 10.74 -28.00
C PRO A 23 2.76 10.59 -29.25
N ALA A 24 1.44 10.52 -29.08
CA ALA A 24 0.45 10.45 -30.15
C ALA A 24 -0.90 11.05 -29.71
N THR A 25 -1.83 11.15 -30.63
CA THR A 25 -3.16 11.74 -30.38
C THR A 25 -4.02 10.84 -29.49
N ARG A 26 -3.92 9.51 -29.64
CA ARG A 26 -4.70 8.54 -28.90
C ARG A 26 -3.82 7.70 -27.95
N PRO A 27 -4.21 7.53 -26.69
CA PRO A 27 -3.47 6.68 -25.75
C PRO A 27 -3.24 5.25 -26.25
N SER A 28 -4.19 4.67 -26.99
CA SER A 28 -4.07 3.34 -27.57
C SER A 28 -2.92 3.19 -28.57
N GLU A 29 -2.40 4.29 -29.14
CA GLU A 29 -1.31 4.25 -30.12
C GLU A 29 0.07 4.06 -29.47
N TYR A 30 0.20 4.37 -28.18
CA TYR A 30 1.45 4.19 -27.44
C TYR A 30 1.31 3.26 -26.22
N PHE A 31 0.12 2.71 -25.97
CA PHE A 31 -0.09 1.74 -24.88
C PHE A 31 0.80 0.52 -25.04
N ALA A 32 1.49 0.14 -23.95
CA ALA A 32 2.42 -0.98 -23.88
C ALA A 32 3.57 -0.95 -24.95
N LYS A 33 3.98 0.27 -25.38
CA LYS A 33 5.08 0.47 -26.32
C LYS A 33 6.37 -0.22 -25.83
N TYR A 34 6.67 -0.10 -24.55
CA TYR A 34 7.87 -0.62 -23.91
C TYR A 34 7.63 -1.95 -23.16
N VAL A 35 6.63 -2.73 -23.57
CA VAL A 35 6.30 -4.04 -22.99
C VAL A 35 6.42 -5.12 -24.05
N PHE A 36 7.10 -6.23 -23.72
CA PHE A 36 7.15 -7.43 -24.57
C PHE A 36 5.85 -8.20 -24.44
N ASN A 37 4.77 -7.62 -24.99
CA ASN A 37 3.41 -8.14 -24.95
C ASN A 37 3.19 -9.23 -26.03
N ARG A 38 1.98 -9.81 -26.09
CA ARG A 38 1.63 -10.89 -27.03
C ARG A 38 1.88 -10.53 -28.49
N GLU A 39 1.65 -9.28 -28.88
CA GLU A 39 1.91 -8.80 -30.24
C GLU A 39 3.40 -8.89 -30.58
N LYS A 40 4.26 -8.42 -29.67
CA LYS A 40 5.72 -8.48 -29.82
C LYS A 40 6.23 -9.92 -29.70
N MET A 41 5.68 -10.72 -28.79
CA MET A 41 5.97 -12.16 -28.72
C MET A 41 5.67 -12.83 -30.07
N PHE A 42 4.52 -12.57 -30.67
CA PHE A 42 4.15 -13.11 -31.98
C PHE A 42 5.10 -12.66 -33.10
N LYS A 43 5.54 -11.37 -33.05
CA LYS A 43 6.45 -10.79 -34.07
C LYS A 43 7.88 -11.34 -33.97
N TYR A 44 8.42 -11.50 -32.75
CA TYR A 44 9.83 -11.78 -32.53
C TYR A 44 10.14 -13.25 -32.20
N LEU A 45 9.14 -14.08 -31.91
CA LEU A 45 9.34 -15.50 -31.60
C LEU A 45 8.93 -16.42 -32.77
N PRO A 46 9.61 -17.55 -32.96
CA PRO A 46 9.12 -18.61 -33.81
C PRO A 46 7.72 -19.09 -33.39
N SER A 47 6.85 -19.40 -34.34
CA SER A 47 5.44 -19.74 -34.08
C SER A 47 5.23 -20.87 -33.06
N ASN A 48 6.09 -21.90 -33.09
CA ASN A 48 6.02 -23.00 -32.12
C ASN A 48 6.49 -22.58 -30.70
N VAL A 49 7.44 -21.67 -30.60
CA VAL A 49 7.91 -21.10 -29.34
C VAL A 49 6.83 -20.18 -28.73
N TYR A 50 6.24 -19.32 -29.57
CA TYR A 50 5.12 -18.48 -29.19
C TYR A 50 3.96 -19.31 -28.63
N ALA A 51 3.52 -20.36 -29.33
CA ALA A 51 2.42 -21.19 -28.86
C ALA A 51 2.69 -21.84 -27.50
N LYS A 52 3.89 -22.37 -27.27
CA LYS A 52 4.31 -22.95 -25.99
C LYS A 52 4.36 -21.88 -24.87
N LEU A 53 4.88 -20.69 -25.15
CA LEU A 53 4.95 -19.61 -24.16
C LEU A 53 3.56 -19.11 -23.77
N ILE A 54 2.64 -18.98 -24.74
CA ILE A 54 1.25 -18.61 -24.46
C ILE A 54 0.53 -19.67 -23.62
N ASP A 55 0.80 -20.95 -23.85
CA ASP A 55 0.24 -22.04 -23.03
C ASP A 55 0.72 -21.95 -21.57
N VAL A 56 1.99 -21.61 -21.34
CA VAL A 56 2.53 -21.33 -20.00
C VAL A 56 1.81 -20.16 -19.35
N ILE A 57 1.63 -19.06 -20.05
CA ILE A 57 0.99 -17.83 -19.54
C ILE A 57 -0.51 -18.05 -19.22
N ASP A 58 -1.23 -18.67 -20.14
CA ASP A 58 -2.69 -18.79 -20.04
C ASP A 58 -3.15 -19.95 -19.17
N ASN A 59 -2.49 -21.10 -19.31
CA ASN A 59 -2.91 -22.34 -18.69
C ASN A 59 -2.04 -22.77 -17.51
N GLY A 60 -0.94 -22.06 -17.22
CA GLY A 60 -0.02 -22.41 -16.14
C GLY A 60 0.79 -23.68 -16.43
N ALA A 61 1.02 -24.01 -17.71
CA ALA A 61 1.90 -25.10 -18.11
C ALA A 61 3.34 -24.87 -17.62
N THR A 62 4.08 -25.94 -17.40
CA THR A 62 5.50 -25.82 -17.01
C THR A 62 6.34 -25.28 -18.16
N LEU A 63 7.14 -24.26 -17.87
CA LEU A 63 8.06 -23.69 -18.84
C LEU A 63 9.11 -24.71 -19.26
N ASP A 64 9.12 -25.08 -20.56
CA ASP A 64 10.15 -25.93 -21.14
C ASP A 64 11.44 -25.11 -21.38
N ARG A 65 12.51 -25.41 -20.66
CA ARG A 65 13.81 -24.73 -20.81
C ARG A 65 14.36 -24.83 -22.26
N SER A 66 13.89 -25.76 -23.06
CA SER A 66 14.31 -25.89 -24.46
C SER A 66 13.94 -24.67 -25.32
N ILE A 67 12.89 -23.94 -24.96
CA ILE A 67 12.48 -22.74 -25.70
C ILE A 67 13.14 -21.45 -25.17
N ALA A 68 13.78 -21.49 -24.00
CA ALA A 68 14.30 -20.31 -23.32
C ALA A 68 15.30 -19.49 -24.16
N ASN A 69 16.18 -20.16 -24.92
CA ASN A 69 17.13 -19.46 -25.79
C ASN A 69 16.41 -18.69 -26.90
N ALA A 70 15.39 -19.29 -27.52
CA ALA A 70 14.64 -18.63 -28.58
C ALA A 70 13.82 -17.45 -28.04
N VAL A 71 13.29 -17.56 -26.82
CA VAL A 71 12.59 -16.46 -26.16
C VAL A 71 13.56 -15.33 -25.81
N ALA A 72 14.71 -15.65 -25.23
CA ALA A 72 15.75 -14.67 -24.89
C ALA A 72 16.27 -13.94 -26.13
N ASP A 73 16.50 -14.66 -27.24
CA ASP A 73 16.95 -14.06 -28.51
C ASP A 73 15.87 -13.12 -29.09
N GLY A 74 14.61 -13.49 -29.02
CA GLY A 74 13.49 -12.62 -29.45
C GLY A 74 13.37 -11.36 -28.58
N MET A 75 13.50 -11.49 -27.26
CA MET A 75 13.51 -10.36 -26.32
C MET A 75 14.71 -9.43 -26.58
N LYS A 76 15.90 -10.00 -26.75
CA LYS A 76 17.14 -9.24 -27.04
C LYS A 76 16.99 -8.43 -28.33
N LYS A 77 16.50 -9.05 -29.43
CA LYS A 77 16.28 -8.35 -30.70
C LYS A 77 15.34 -7.17 -30.55
N TRP A 78 14.21 -7.38 -29.89
CA TRP A 78 13.27 -6.31 -29.61
C TRP A 78 13.86 -5.20 -28.72
N ALA A 79 14.60 -5.56 -27.67
CA ALA A 79 15.23 -4.61 -26.76
C ALA A 79 16.29 -3.75 -27.46
N ILE A 80 17.17 -4.37 -28.28
CA ILE A 80 18.20 -3.65 -29.04
C ILE A 80 17.58 -2.67 -30.05
N GLU A 81 16.47 -3.01 -30.69
CA GLU A 81 15.74 -2.08 -31.57
C GLU A 81 15.23 -0.83 -30.82
N LEU A 82 15.04 -0.91 -29.51
CA LEU A 82 14.69 0.21 -28.63
C LEU A 82 15.90 0.95 -28.06
N GLY A 83 17.13 0.53 -28.40
CA GLY A 83 18.36 1.13 -27.87
C GLY A 83 18.76 0.62 -26.47
N VAL A 84 18.19 -0.47 -26.01
CA VAL A 84 18.49 -1.08 -24.72
C VAL A 84 19.88 -1.70 -24.75
N THR A 85 20.66 -1.47 -23.68
CA THR A 85 22.04 -1.93 -23.52
C THR A 85 22.25 -2.86 -22.34
N HIS A 86 21.30 -2.88 -21.39
CA HIS A 86 21.37 -3.64 -20.16
C HIS A 86 20.10 -4.48 -19.95
N TYR A 87 20.20 -5.46 -19.04
CA TYR A 87 19.05 -6.22 -18.53
C TYR A 87 19.17 -6.39 -17.04
N THR A 88 18.05 -6.61 -16.37
CA THR A 88 17.99 -6.89 -14.92
C THR A 88 16.89 -7.89 -14.61
N HIS A 89 17.13 -8.76 -13.64
CA HIS A 89 16.07 -9.47 -12.95
C HIS A 89 15.44 -8.51 -11.94
N TRP A 90 14.19 -8.14 -12.21
CA TRP A 90 13.42 -7.20 -11.41
C TRP A 90 12.53 -7.96 -10.43
N PHE A 91 12.70 -7.74 -9.12
CA PHE A 91 11.94 -8.44 -8.08
C PHE A 91 11.54 -7.52 -6.92
N GLN A 92 10.70 -8.02 -6.02
CA GLN A 92 10.09 -7.29 -4.92
C GLN A 92 10.57 -7.86 -3.58
N PRO A 93 11.65 -7.33 -2.99
CA PRO A 93 12.21 -7.84 -1.73
C PRO A 93 11.28 -7.59 -0.54
N LEU A 94 11.55 -8.26 0.59
CA LEU A 94 10.74 -8.12 1.82
C LEU A 94 10.79 -6.71 2.44
N THR A 95 11.74 -5.87 2.03
CA THR A 95 11.95 -4.50 2.53
C THR A 95 11.14 -3.42 1.82
N GLU A 96 10.13 -3.76 1.06
CA GLU A 96 9.37 -2.82 0.22
C GLU A 96 10.20 -2.24 -0.95
N GLY A 97 9.52 -1.74 -1.98
CA GLY A 97 10.17 -1.29 -3.20
C GLY A 97 10.53 -2.44 -4.14
N THR A 98 11.42 -2.14 -5.08
CA THR A 98 11.91 -3.08 -6.09
C THR A 98 13.43 -3.20 -6.02
N ALA A 99 13.97 -4.33 -6.47
CA ALA A 99 15.40 -4.59 -6.50
C ALA A 99 15.85 -4.95 -7.91
N GLU A 100 17.00 -4.42 -8.30
CA GLU A 100 17.58 -4.49 -9.63
C GLU A 100 19.09 -4.62 -9.56
N LYS A 101 19.68 -5.42 -10.48
CA LYS A 101 21.10 -5.48 -10.73
C LYS A 101 21.31 -5.46 -12.24
N HIS A 102 21.76 -4.35 -12.78
CA HIS A 102 21.90 -4.13 -14.22
C HIS A 102 23.17 -4.78 -14.75
N ASP A 103 23.01 -5.78 -15.63
CA ASP A 103 24.11 -6.41 -16.36
C ASP A 103 24.02 -5.97 -17.84
N ALA A 104 25.16 -5.62 -18.44
CA ALA A 104 25.17 -5.23 -19.85
C ALA A 104 25.03 -6.44 -20.77
N PHE A 105 24.45 -6.23 -21.95
CA PHE A 105 24.39 -7.24 -23.02
C PHE A 105 25.75 -7.43 -23.69
N VAL A 106 26.81 -7.69 -22.96
CA VAL A 106 28.15 -7.83 -23.54
C VAL A 106 28.82 -9.13 -23.13
N GLU A 107 29.42 -9.79 -24.10
CA GLU A 107 30.24 -11.00 -23.93
C GLU A 107 31.45 -10.92 -24.86
N HIS A 108 32.55 -11.59 -24.51
CA HIS A 108 33.71 -11.67 -25.36
C HIS A 108 33.46 -12.52 -26.61
N ASP A 109 33.85 -12.04 -27.78
CA ASP A 109 33.81 -12.82 -29.04
C ASP A 109 34.92 -13.86 -29.16
N GLY A 110 35.83 -13.94 -28.17
CA GLY A 110 36.98 -14.82 -28.17
C GLY A 110 38.14 -14.38 -29.10
N LYS A 111 37.97 -13.24 -29.79
CA LYS A 111 38.94 -12.72 -30.76
C LYS A 111 39.44 -11.27 -30.39
N GLY A 112 39.11 -10.83 -29.21
CA GLY A 112 39.46 -9.50 -28.70
C GLY A 112 38.43 -8.41 -28.95
N GLY A 113 37.26 -8.80 -29.46
CA GLY A 113 36.06 -7.97 -29.58
C GLY A 113 34.97 -8.32 -28.56
N MET A 114 33.85 -7.65 -28.68
CA MET A 114 32.63 -7.86 -27.88
C MET A 114 31.44 -8.14 -28.78
N LEU A 115 30.49 -8.90 -28.27
CA LEU A 115 29.19 -9.12 -28.92
C LEU A 115 28.06 -8.97 -27.91
N GLU A 116 26.84 -8.69 -28.40
CA GLU A 116 25.63 -8.63 -27.57
C GLU A 116 25.10 -10.04 -27.30
N GLU A 117 25.20 -10.46 -26.04
CA GLU A 117 24.72 -11.77 -25.59
C GLU A 117 23.62 -11.65 -24.52
N PHE A 118 22.56 -12.40 -24.72
CA PHE A 118 21.53 -12.65 -23.72
C PHE A 118 20.91 -14.03 -23.96
N SER A 119 21.34 -15.00 -23.19
CA SER A 119 20.96 -16.40 -23.35
C SER A 119 19.70 -16.77 -22.54
N GLY A 120 19.07 -17.86 -22.90
CA GLY A 120 17.97 -18.43 -22.13
C GLY A 120 18.34 -18.79 -20.70
N LYS A 121 19.61 -19.09 -20.42
CA LYS A 121 20.11 -19.29 -19.06
C LYS A 121 19.99 -17.99 -18.24
N LEU A 122 20.39 -16.88 -18.82
CA LEU A 122 20.33 -15.55 -18.17
C LEU A 122 18.89 -15.05 -18.01
N LEU A 123 18.00 -15.40 -18.95
CA LEU A 123 16.58 -15.10 -18.85
C LEU A 123 15.91 -15.89 -17.71
N VAL A 124 16.10 -17.20 -17.66
CA VAL A 124 15.31 -18.08 -16.79
C VAL A 124 15.76 -18.00 -15.33
N GLN A 125 17.06 -17.86 -15.10
CA GLN A 125 17.61 -17.91 -13.73
C GLN A 125 18.90 -17.14 -13.65
N GLN A 126 19.03 -16.36 -12.56
CA GLN A 126 20.30 -15.77 -12.15
C GLN A 126 20.61 -16.14 -10.70
N GLU A 127 21.90 -16.15 -10.39
CA GLU A 127 22.41 -16.29 -9.04
C GLU A 127 22.71 -14.90 -8.49
N SER A 128 21.89 -14.43 -7.56
CA SER A 128 22.00 -13.10 -6.97
C SER A 128 22.54 -13.20 -5.54
N ASP A 129 23.39 -12.26 -5.14
CA ASP A 129 23.76 -12.08 -3.75
C ASP A 129 22.60 -11.43 -2.98
N GLY A 130 21.99 -12.18 -2.09
CA GLY A 130 20.90 -11.71 -1.26
C GLY A 130 21.32 -11.44 0.19
N SER A 131 22.62 -11.45 0.51
CA SER A 131 23.11 -11.22 1.88
C SER A 131 22.80 -9.84 2.43
N SER A 132 22.63 -8.84 1.54
CA SER A 132 22.26 -7.47 1.90
C SER A 132 20.77 -7.27 2.14
N PHE A 133 19.90 -8.23 1.78
CA PHE A 133 18.46 -8.15 2.02
C PHE A 133 18.11 -8.79 3.37
N PRO A 134 17.20 -8.17 4.15
CA PRO A 134 16.61 -8.80 5.32
C PRO A 134 15.91 -10.10 4.95
N ASN A 135 16.21 -11.17 5.64
CA ASN A 135 15.70 -12.52 5.36
C ASN A 135 15.30 -13.30 6.63
N GLY A 136 15.22 -12.62 7.79
CA GLY A 136 14.84 -13.25 9.06
C GLY A 136 15.80 -14.36 9.51
N GLY A 137 17.07 -14.33 9.10
CA GLY A 137 18.07 -15.32 9.47
C GLY A 137 17.95 -16.66 8.73
N ILE A 138 17.11 -16.76 7.68
CA ILE A 138 17.03 -17.97 6.82
C ILE A 138 18.39 -18.31 6.22
N ARG A 139 19.21 -17.28 5.95
CA ARG A 139 20.55 -17.43 5.39
C ARG A 139 21.63 -16.87 6.30
N ASN A 140 22.75 -17.56 6.33
CA ASN A 140 23.99 -17.01 6.86
C ASN A 140 24.63 -16.02 5.85
N THR A 141 25.31 -14.98 6.37
CA THR A 141 25.97 -13.98 5.52
C THR A 141 27.09 -14.56 4.65
N PHE A 142 27.74 -15.67 5.05
CA PHE A 142 28.71 -16.35 4.22
C PHE A 142 28.12 -17.39 3.26
N GLU A 143 26.82 -17.71 3.38
CA GLU A 143 26.05 -18.50 2.41
C GLU A 143 25.13 -17.57 1.61
N ALA A 144 25.67 -16.52 1.03
CA ALA A 144 24.92 -15.42 0.44
C ALA A 144 24.17 -15.75 -0.87
N ARG A 145 24.07 -17.04 -1.26
CA ARG A 145 23.37 -17.46 -2.48
C ARG A 145 21.88 -17.33 -2.39
N GLY A 146 21.30 -16.68 -3.41
CA GLY A 146 19.89 -16.72 -3.74
C GLY A 146 19.74 -16.87 -5.25
N TYR A 147 18.56 -17.25 -5.67
CA TYR A 147 18.21 -17.38 -7.06
C TYR A 147 17.05 -16.46 -7.40
N SER A 148 17.20 -15.69 -8.47
CA SER A 148 16.06 -15.07 -9.14
C SER A 148 15.62 -15.97 -10.29
N ALA A 149 14.31 -16.17 -10.44
CA ALA A 149 13.73 -17.00 -11.49
C ALA A 149 12.61 -16.23 -12.21
N TRP A 150 12.68 -16.25 -13.56
CA TRP A 150 11.71 -15.56 -14.39
C TRP A 150 10.28 -16.02 -14.13
N ASP A 151 9.38 -15.06 -13.99
CA ASP A 151 7.93 -15.25 -13.99
C ASP A 151 7.35 -14.91 -15.38
N PRO A 152 7.05 -15.90 -16.22
CA PRO A 152 6.49 -15.63 -17.54
C PRO A 152 5.05 -15.12 -17.53
N SER A 153 4.35 -15.18 -16.39
CA SER A 153 2.99 -14.63 -16.25
C SER A 153 2.96 -13.10 -16.19
N SER A 154 4.11 -12.47 -15.91
CA SER A 154 4.29 -11.03 -16.00
C SER A 154 5.12 -10.66 -17.22
N PRO A 155 4.66 -9.74 -18.08
CA PRO A 155 5.40 -9.35 -19.27
C PRO A 155 6.69 -8.62 -18.92
N VAL A 156 7.74 -8.89 -19.68
CA VAL A 156 9.02 -8.18 -19.64
C VAL A 156 8.83 -6.76 -20.21
N PHE A 157 9.49 -5.78 -19.63
CA PHE A 157 9.34 -4.37 -20.00
C PHE A 157 10.69 -3.65 -20.06
N VAL A 158 10.71 -2.46 -20.65
CA VAL A 158 11.90 -1.63 -20.76
C VAL A 158 11.71 -0.32 -20.02
N VAL A 159 12.64 -0.02 -19.13
CA VAL A 159 12.76 1.28 -18.47
C VAL A 159 14.13 1.86 -18.79
N ASP A 160 14.15 3.08 -19.31
CA ASP A 160 15.36 3.74 -19.80
C ASP A 160 16.11 2.87 -20.84
N ASP A 161 17.33 2.44 -20.55
CA ASP A 161 18.18 1.61 -21.38
C ASP A 161 18.24 0.13 -20.91
N THR A 162 17.29 -0.28 -20.05
CA THR A 162 17.36 -1.58 -19.37
C THR A 162 16.11 -2.42 -19.61
N LEU A 163 16.32 -3.68 -20.01
CA LEU A 163 15.30 -4.72 -20.10
C LEU A 163 15.04 -5.29 -18.70
N CYS A 164 13.86 -5.05 -18.15
CA CYS A 164 13.43 -5.50 -16.84
C CYS A 164 12.63 -6.81 -16.94
N ILE A 165 13.10 -7.85 -16.29
CA ILE A 165 12.53 -9.20 -16.30
C ILE A 165 11.89 -9.47 -14.94
N PRO A 166 10.54 -9.52 -14.82
CA PRO A 166 9.89 -9.85 -13.56
C PRO A 166 10.27 -11.23 -13.07
N THR A 167 10.72 -11.32 -11.80
CA THR A 167 11.24 -12.56 -11.23
C THR A 167 10.75 -12.75 -9.80
N VAL A 168 10.76 -14.00 -9.36
CA VAL A 168 10.73 -14.38 -7.96
C VAL A 168 12.16 -14.45 -7.43
N PHE A 169 12.33 -14.22 -6.12
CA PHE A 169 13.63 -14.35 -5.46
C PHE A 169 13.52 -15.35 -4.30
N ILE A 170 14.36 -16.39 -4.36
CA ILE A 170 14.34 -17.52 -3.42
C ILE A 170 15.73 -17.77 -2.83
N ALA A 171 15.80 -18.23 -1.57
CA ALA A 171 17.02 -18.66 -0.93
C ALA A 171 17.60 -19.93 -1.61
N TYR A 172 18.89 -20.19 -1.39
CA TYR A 172 19.54 -21.42 -1.82
C TYR A 172 18.81 -22.70 -1.34
N THR A 173 18.20 -22.63 -0.16
CA THR A 173 17.44 -23.72 0.47
C THR A 173 15.98 -23.80 0.01
N GLY A 174 15.52 -22.90 -0.87
CA GLY A 174 14.21 -22.93 -1.52
C GLY A 174 13.13 -22.04 -0.93
N GLU A 175 13.37 -21.39 0.22
CA GLU A 175 12.41 -20.47 0.83
C GLU A 175 12.30 -19.16 0.02
N SER A 176 11.09 -18.62 -0.09
CA SER A 176 10.86 -17.34 -0.76
C SER A 176 11.37 -16.15 0.08
N LEU A 177 12.13 -15.27 -0.55
CA LEU A 177 12.70 -14.06 0.07
C LEU A 177 12.09 -12.77 -0.52
N ASP A 178 10.97 -12.89 -1.22
CA ASP A 178 10.25 -11.79 -1.87
C ASP A 178 8.74 -11.85 -1.59
N TYR A 179 8.00 -10.90 -2.13
CA TYR A 179 6.53 -10.89 -2.07
C TYR A 179 5.87 -11.68 -3.21
N LYS A 180 6.55 -11.79 -4.37
CA LYS A 180 5.95 -12.35 -5.59
C LYS A 180 5.74 -13.86 -5.51
N ALA A 181 6.71 -14.61 -5.00
CA ALA A 181 6.61 -16.06 -4.92
C ALA A 181 5.42 -16.54 -4.06
N PRO A 182 5.20 -16.04 -2.82
CA PRO A 182 4.01 -16.42 -2.07
C PRO A 182 2.71 -15.85 -2.66
N LEU A 183 2.75 -14.70 -3.36
CA LEU A 183 1.58 -14.21 -4.08
C LEU A 183 1.14 -15.17 -5.18
N LEU A 184 2.05 -15.61 -6.03
CA LEU A 184 1.78 -16.58 -7.10
C LEU A 184 1.22 -17.89 -6.55
N LYS A 185 1.77 -18.38 -5.43
CA LYS A 185 1.26 -19.57 -4.74
C LYS A 185 -0.16 -19.35 -4.19
N ALA A 186 -0.45 -18.19 -3.58
CA ALA A 186 -1.78 -17.85 -3.08
C ALA A 186 -2.81 -17.74 -4.21
N LEU A 187 -2.43 -17.14 -5.35
CA LEU A 187 -3.28 -17.05 -6.53
C LEU A 187 -3.57 -18.42 -7.15
N SER A 188 -2.59 -19.32 -7.16
CA SER A 188 -2.77 -20.70 -7.58
C SER A 188 -3.72 -21.45 -6.64
N ALA A 189 -3.57 -21.28 -5.32
CA ALA A 189 -4.42 -21.91 -4.33
C ALA A 189 -5.88 -21.44 -4.45
N VAL A 190 -6.12 -20.13 -4.55
CA VAL A 190 -7.50 -19.61 -4.70
C VAL A 190 -8.13 -19.97 -6.03
N ASN A 191 -7.34 -19.99 -7.13
CA ASN A 191 -7.83 -20.47 -8.42
C ASN A 191 -8.35 -21.91 -8.31
N LYS A 192 -7.55 -22.83 -7.75
CA LYS A 192 -7.94 -24.24 -7.60
C LYS A 192 -9.18 -24.38 -6.71
N ALA A 193 -9.17 -23.79 -5.52
CA ALA A 193 -10.28 -23.91 -4.58
C ALA A 193 -11.58 -23.29 -5.12
N ALA A 194 -11.50 -22.13 -5.76
CA ALA A 194 -12.65 -21.46 -6.35
C ALA A 194 -13.17 -22.19 -7.61
N LEU A 195 -12.29 -22.81 -8.39
CA LEU A 195 -12.67 -23.62 -9.54
C LEU A 195 -13.46 -24.87 -9.10
N ASP A 196 -12.98 -25.55 -8.06
CA ASP A 196 -13.65 -26.74 -7.50
C ASP A 196 -15.07 -26.41 -7.01
N VAL A 197 -15.30 -25.24 -6.39
CA VAL A 197 -16.63 -24.76 -5.99
C VAL A 197 -17.43 -24.29 -7.19
N MET A 198 -16.80 -23.61 -8.17
CA MET A 198 -17.48 -23.15 -9.38
C MET A 198 -18.05 -24.30 -10.20
N HIS A 199 -17.45 -25.47 -10.18
CA HIS A 199 -17.94 -26.65 -10.87
C HIS A 199 -19.29 -27.16 -10.36
N TYR A 200 -19.78 -26.72 -9.19
CA TYR A 200 -21.17 -26.96 -8.80
C TYR A 200 -22.17 -26.23 -9.72
N PHE A 201 -21.78 -25.09 -10.27
CA PHE A 201 -22.58 -24.18 -11.08
C PHE A 201 -22.30 -24.32 -12.58
N ASP A 202 -21.02 -24.38 -12.96
CA ASP A 202 -20.59 -24.52 -14.35
C ASP A 202 -19.32 -25.37 -14.48
N PRO A 203 -19.47 -26.66 -14.83
CA PRO A 203 -18.32 -27.57 -15.00
C PRO A 203 -17.43 -27.24 -16.21
N SER A 204 -17.86 -26.34 -17.10
CA SER A 204 -17.07 -25.98 -18.31
C SER A 204 -15.98 -24.96 -18.02
N VAL A 205 -16.03 -24.27 -16.89
CA VAL A 205 -15.01 -23.30 -16.47
C VAL A 205 -13.69 -24.00 -16.18
N LYS A 206 -12.60 -23.44 -16.70
CA LYS A 206 -11.26 -24.03 -16.58
C LYS A 206 -10.33 -23.27 -15.65
N LYS A 207 -10.61 -21.99 -15.38
CA LYS A 207 -9.73 -21.13 -14.57
C LYS A 207 -10.53 -20.03 -13.90
N ILE A 208 -10.22 -19.78 -12.63
CA ILE A 208 -10.67 -18.61 -11.88
C ILE A 208 -9.49 -17.65 -11.72
N ILE A 209 -9.74 -16.39 -11.94
CA ILE A 209 -8.77 -15.31 -11.88
C ILE A 209 -9.11 -14.42 -10.68
N SER A 210 -8.12 -14.18 -9.83
CA SER A 210 -8.20 -13.14 -8.82
C SER A 210 -7.81 -11.81 -9.46
N TYR A 211 -8.69 -10.81 -9.34
CA TYR A 211 -8.49 -9.47 -9.88
C TYR A 211 -8.16 -8.48 -8.77
N LEU A 212 -7.34 -7.50 -9.11
CA LEU A 212 -6.99 -6.38 -8.24
C LEU A 212 -7.05 -5.06 -9.02
N GLY A 213 -7.76 -4.08 -8.48
CA GLY A 213 -7.65 -2.68 -8.87
C GLY A 213 -7.17 -1.89 -7.66
N TRP A 214 -5.96 -1.36 -7.72
CA TRP A 214 -5.42 -0.54 -6.64
C TRP A 214 -5.75 0.94 -6.86
N GLU A 215 -5.92 1.67 -5.75
CA GLU A 215 -6.07 3.11 -5.73
C GLU A 215 -4.88 3.69 -4.95
N GLN A 216 -3.98 4.40 -5.63
CA GLN A 216 -2.75 4.93 -5.04
C GLN A 216 -2.94 6.38 -4.65
N GLU A 217 -3.12 6.64 -3.36
CA GLU A 217 -3.05 7.98 -2.81
C GLU A 217 -1.59 8.38 -2.53
N TYR A 218 -1.30 9.67 -2.61
CA TYR A 218 0.04 10.22 -2.38
C TYR A 218 0.01 11.72 -2.13
N PHE A 219 1.06 12.25 -1.49
CA PHE A 219 1.31 13.68 -1.39
C PHE A 219 2.42 14.13 -2.33
N LEU A 220 2.33 15.38 -2.79
CA LEU A 220 3.41 16.07 -3.47
C LEU A 220 3.90 17.23 -2.63
N VAL A 221 5.22 17.40 -2.55
CA VAL A 221 5.87 18.57 -1.91
C VAL A 221 6.89 19.14 -2.88
N ASP A 222 6.99 20.46 -2.95
CA ASP A 222 8.05 21.11 -3.74
C ASP A 222 9.42 20.61 -3.30
N GLU A 223 10.28 20.25 -4.25
CA GLU A 223 11.58 19.64 -3.98
C GLU A 223 12.48 20.51 -3.08
N GLY A 224 12.43 21.84 -3.23
CA GLY A 224 13.20 22.74 -2.38
C GLY A 224 12.70 22.76 -0.95
N LEU A 225 11.38 22.75 -0.74
CA LEU A 225 10.76 22.68 0.58
C LEU A 225 11.03 21.32 1.25
N TYR A 226 10.95 20.24 0.48
CA TYR A 226 11.29 18.89 0.95
C TYR A 226 12.76 18.81 1.41
N ALA A 227 13.70 19.33 0.62
CA ALA A 227 15.12 19.31 0.94
C ALA A 227 15.48 20.17 2.17
N ALA A 228 14.65 21.19 2.47
CA ALA A 228 14.82 22.03 3.66
C ALA A 228 14.20 21.41 4.94
N ARG A 229 13.63 20.21 4.87
CA ARG A 229 13.00 19.46 5.98
C ARG A 229 13.71 18.12 6.16
N PRO A 230 14.71 18.01 7.05
CA PRO A 230 15.44 16.77 7.29
C PRO A 230 14.56 15.59 7.70
N ASP A 231 13.47 15.81 8.41
CA ASP A 231 12.49 14.79 8.76
C ASP A 231 11.79 14.21 7.51
N LEU A 232 11.29 15.04 6.60
CA LEU A 232 10.72 14.54 5.33
C LEU A 232 11.75 13.78 4.50
N LEU A 233 13.00 14.29 4.44
CA LEU A 233 14.08 13.67 3.68
C LEU A 233 14.44 12.28 4.19
N LEU A 234 14.48 12.07 5.51
CA LEU A 234 15.00 10.86 6.15
C LEU A 234 13.92 9.88 6.59
N THR A 235 12.69 10.34 6.82
CA THR A 235 11.60 9.49 7.34
C THR A 235 10.37 9.46 6.45
N GLY A 236 10.26 10.34 5.47
CA GLY A 236 9.07 10.47 4.61
C GLY A 236 7.89 11.19 5.29
N ARG A 237 8.01 11.56 6.58
CA ARG A 237 7.00 12.32 7.33
C ARG A 237 7.57 13.47 8.12
N THR A 238 6.71 14.40 8.50
CA THR A 238 7.07 15.46 9.43
C THR A 238 7.06 14.96 10.87
N LEU A 239 8.17 15.11 11.58
CA LEU A 239 8.29 14.79 13.01
C LEU A 239 7.93 15.97 13.92
N MET A 240 7.74 17.14 13.32
CA MET A 240 7.29 18.37 13.94
C MET A 240 6.51 19.24 12.95
N GLY A 241 5.75 20.19 13.44
CA GLY A 241 5.02 21.16 12.65
C GLY A 241 3.61 21.37 13.17
N HIS A 242 3.31 22.64 13.52
CA HIS A 242 1.97 23.05 13.91
C HIS A 242 1.05 23.10 12.66
N GLU A 243 -0.22 22.76 12.86
CA GLU A 243 -1.23 22.89 11.82
C GLU A 243 -1.31 24.29 11.25
N ALA A 244 -1.47 24.43 9.94
CA ALA A 244 -1.71 25.72 9.31
C ALA A 244 -3.09 26.27 9.72
N SER A 245 -3.23 27.61 9.77
CA SER A 245 -4.51 28.27 10.09
C SER A 245 -5.63 27.90 9.12
N LYS A 246 -5.30 27.73 7.84
CA LYS A 246 -6.11 27.01 6.85
C LYS A 246 -5.55 25.60 6.76
N ASN A 247 -6.39 24.62 6.99
CA ASN A 247 -6.04 23.20 6.87
C ASN A 247 -6.86 22.59 5.70
N GLN A 248 -7.46 21.43 5.86
CA GLN A 248 -8.40 20.90 4.88
C GLN A 248 -9.84 21.41 5.07
N GLN A 249 -10.13 22.22 6.13
CA GLN A 249 -11.41 22.86 6.31
C GLN A 249 -11.68 23.84 5.16
N LEU A 250 -12.86 23.79 4.58
CA LEU A 250 -13.25 24.63 3.43
C LEU A 250 -12.28 24.53 2.23
N GLU A 251 -11.53 23.45 2.15
CA GLU A 251 -10.67 23.12 1.01
C GLU A 251 -11.36 22.04 0.17
N ASP A 252 -11.86 22.44 -1.00
CA ASP A 252 -12.56 21.52 -1.91
C ASP A 252 -11.59 20.75 -2.81
N HIS A 253 -10.53 20.18 -2.23
CA HIS A 253 -9.49 19.51 -3.02
C HIS A 253 -10.03 18.35 -3.83
N TYR A 254 -10.89 17.53 -3.26
CA TYR A 254 -11.45 16.36 -3.93
C TYR A 254 -12.17 16.70 -5.24
N PHE A 255 -12.90 17.81 -5.28
CA PHE A 255 -13.64 18.29 -6.46
C PHE A 255 -13.01 19.52 -7.13
N GLY A 256 -11.93 20.05 -6.58
CA GLY A 256 -11.23 21.21 -7.07
C GLY A 256 -10.50 20.96 -8.39
N ALA A 257 -10.16 22.03 -9.11
CA ALA A 257 -9.29 21.95 -10.27
C ALA A 257 -7.88 21.50 -9.85
N ILE A 258 -7.29 20.59 -10.61
CA ILE A 258 -5.91 20.14 -10.37
C ILE A 258 -4.95 21.31 -10.64
N PRO A 259 -4.05 21.65 -9.70
CA PRO A 259 -3.08 22.72 -9.92
C PRO A 259 -2.19 22.46 -11.15
N SER A 260 -1.88 23.50 -11.91
CA SER A 260 -1.24 23.35 -13.23
C SER A 260 0.09 22.58 -13.22
N ARG A 261 0.95 22.81 -12.21
CA ARG A 261 2.20 22.05 -12.05
C ARG A 261 1.94 20.57 -11.78
N VAL A 262 0.94 20.28 -10.94
CA VAL A 262 0.54 18.91 -10.62
C VAL A 262 -0.10 18.23 -11.82
N ALA A 263 -0.94 18.93 -12.58
CA ALA A 263 -1.54 18.41 -13.81
C ALA A 263 -0.48 18.01 -14.85
N ALA A 264 0.60 18.78 -14.96
CA ALA A 264 1.73 18.44 -15.83
C ALA A 264 2.46 17.17 -15.36
N PHE A 265 2.72 17.05 -14.06
CA PHE A 265 3.28 15.83 -13.46
C PHE A 265 2.37 14.61 -13.70
N MET A 266 1.07 14.75 -13.43
CA MET A 266 0.11 13.66 -13.62
C MET A 266 0.01 13.23 -15.08
N LYS A 267 0.08 14.18 -16.03
CA LYS A 267 0.08 13.88 -17.46
C LYS A 267 1.31 13.07 -17.87
N ASP A 268 2.49 13.46 -17.39
CA ASP A 268 3.75 12.76 -17.67
C ASP A 268 3.73 11.33 -17.08
N LEU A 269 3.30 11.22 -15.82
CA LEU A 269 3.14 9.91 -15.15
C LEU A 269 2.16 9.01 -15.90
N GLU A 270 1.03 9.53 -16.36
CA GLU A 270 0.03 8.78 -17.12
C GLU A 270 0.61 8.27 -18.45
N ILE A 271 1.31 9.13 -19.19
CA ILE A 271 1.93 8.76 -20.46
C ILE A 271 2.95 7.63 -20.27
N GLN A 272 3.91 7.79 -19.35
CA GLN A 272 4.94 6.78 -19.09
C GLN A 272 4.35 5.49 -18.53
N SER A 273 3.31 5.56 -17.70
CA SER A 273 2.58 4.38 -17.23
C SER A 273 1.91 3.63 -18.37
N LEU A 274 1.21 4.34 -19.27
CA LEU A 274 0.56 3.72 -20.44
C LEU A 274 1.58 3.12 -21.40
N GLU A 275 2.72 3.75 -21.64
CA GLU A 275 3.81 3.19 -22.46
C GLU A 275 4.37 1.88 -21.87
N LEU A 276 4.31 1.73 -20.54
CA LEU A 276 4.69 0.52 -19.81
C LEU A 276 3.52 -0.46 -19.60
N GLY A 277 2.40 -0.24 -20.30
CA GLY A 277 1.25 -1.16 -20.25
C GLY A 277 0.40 -1.06 -18.98
N ILE A 278 0.64 -0.08 -18.12
CA ILE A 278 -0.15 0.13 -16.91
C ILE A 278 -1.41 0.91 -17.29
N PRO A 279 -2.61 0.36 -17.16
CA PRO A 279 -3.84 0.94 -17.68
C PRO A 279 -4.40 2.03 -16.75
N VAL A 280 -3.63 3.08 -16.50
CA VAL A 280 -4.05 4.23 -15.69
C VAL A 280 -5.31 4.84 -16.28
N LYS A 281 -6.31 5.12 -15.43
CA LYS A 281 -7.60 5.61 -15.87
C LYS A 281 -8.06 6.88 -15.16
N THR A 282 -7.82 6.99 -13.87
CA THR A 282 -8.36 8.07 -13.04
C THR A 282 -7.24 8.78 -12.31
N ARG A 283 -7.31 10.10 -12.28
CA ARG A 283 -6.45 10.98 -11.49
C ARG A 283 -7.27 12.15 -10.97
N HIS A 284 -7.10 12.52 -9.71
CA HIS A 284 -7.81 13.63 -9.09
C HIS A 284 -7.09 14.14 -7.84
N ASN A 285 -7.57 15.27 -7.31
CA ASN A 285 -7.19 15.73 -5.98
C ASN A 285 -7.82 14.83 -4.91
N GLU A 286 -7.12 14.66 -3.80
CA GLU A 286 -7.64 14.10 -2.55
C GLU A 286 -8.03 15.19 -1.55
N VAL A 287 -8.58 14.77 -0.39
CA VAL A 287 -9.17 15.67 0.60
C VAL A 287 -8.15 16.60 1.23
N ALA A 288 -6.96 16.11 1.55
CA ALA A 288 -5.92 16.96 2.15
C ALA A 288 -5.24 17.87 1.11
N PRO A 289 -4.79 19.07 1.51
CA PRO A 289 -3.97 19.92 0.65
C PRO A 289 -2.72 19.17 0.14
N ASN A 290 -2.42 19.29 -1.14
CA ASN A 290 -1.31 18.59 -1.82
C ASN A 290 -1.39 17.05 -1.78
N GLN A 291 -2.57 16.50 -1.55
CA GLN A 291 -2.85 15.08 -1.66
C GLN A 291 -3.60 14.78 -2.96
N PHE A 292 -3.26 13.66 -3.59
CA PHE A 292 -3.75 13.25 -4.90
C PHE A 292 -3.91 11.74 -4.97
N GLU A 293 -4.68 11.28 -5.96
CA GLU A 293 -4.90 9.86 -6.22
C GLU A 293 -4.72 9.50 -7.69
N LEU A 294 -4.27 8.27 -7.91
CA LEU A 294 -4.15 7.62 -9.21
C LEU A 294 -4.74 6.21 -9.11
N ALA A 295 -5.61 5.85 -10.06
CA ALA A 295 -6.20 4.51 -10.13
C ALA A 295 -6.19 3.94 -11.56
N PRO A 296 -5.81 2.66 -11.76
CA PRO A 296 -5.88 1.98 -13.04
C PRO A 296 -7.23 1.28 -13.25
N ILE A 297 -7.42 0.72 -14.44
CA ILE A 297 -8.36 -0.38 -14.65
C ILE A 297 -7.82 -1.60 -13.91
N TYR A 298 -8.70 -2.38 -13.28
CA TYR A 298 -8.30 -3.62 -12.58
C TYR A 298 -7.73 -4.66 -13.55
N GLU A 299 -6.79 -5.45 -13.03
CA GLU A 299 -6.09 -6.48 -13.80
C GLU A 299 -6.01 -7.79 -13.00
N GLU A 300 -5.42 -8.84 -13.58
CA GLU A 300 -5.01 -10.02 -12.85
C GLU A 300 -4.09 -9.60 -11.69
N CYS A 301 -4.27 -10.21 -10.52
CA CYS A 301 -3.73 -9.71 -9.26
C CYS A 301 -2.18 -9.62 -9.26
N ASN A 302 -1.46 -10.61 -9.81
CA ASN A 302 0.00 -10.58 -9.88
C ASN A 302 0.50 -9.42 -10.77
N LEU A 303 -0.11 -9.24 -11.93
CA LEU A 303 0.21 -8.15 -12.85
C LEU A 303 -0.11 -6.78 -12.22
N ALA A 304 -1.26 -6.67 -11.58
CA ALA A 304 -1.65 -5.43 -10.89
C ALA A 304 -0.67 -5.04 -9.77
N VAL A 305 -0.14 -6.01 -9.03
CA VAL A 305 0.90 -5.79 -8.02
C VAL A 305 2.20 -5.30 -8.66
N ASP A 306 2.67 -5.94 -9.72
CA ASP A 306 3.87 -5.51 -10.45
C ASP A 306 3.69 -4.07 -10.97
N HIS A 307 2.56 -3.77 -11.59
CA HIS A 307 2.23 -2.44 -12.09
C HIS A 307 2.19 -1.38 -10.98
N ASN A 308 1.65 -1.70 -9.80
CA ASN A 308 1.69 -0.77 -8.67
C ASN A 308 3.12 -0.47 -8.21
N MET A 309 3.95 -1.49 -8.07
CA MET A 309 5.35 -1.31 -7.66
C MET A 309 6.13 -0.47 -8.69
N LEU A 310 5.89 -0.71 -9.97
CA LEU A 310 6.49 0.05 -11.06
C LEU A 310 6.02 1.51 -11.04
N VAL A 311 4.72 1.76 -10.87
CA VAL A 311 4.16 3.11 -10.75
C VAL A 311 4.77 3.87 -9.58
N MET A 312 4.92 3.25 -8.40
CA MET A 312 5.55 3.90 -7.24
C MET A 312 6.99 4.33 -7.54
N SER A 313 7.74 3.54 -8.33
CA SER A 313 9.08 3.91 -8.80
C SER A 313 9.03 5.07 -9.79
N LEU A 314 8.14 5.01 -10.79
CA LEU A 314 7.93 6.07 -11.79
C LEU A 314 7.52 7.39 -11.13
N MET A 315 6.60 7.36 -10.16
CA MET A 315 6.18 8.55 -9.43
C MET A 315 7.35 9.27 -8.79
N ARG A 316 8.25 8.54 -8.13
CA ARG A 316 9.46 9.12 -7.51
C ARG A 316 10.40 9.76 -8.55
N LYS A 317 10.60 9.09 -9.68
CA LYS A 317 11.46 9.55 -10.78
C LYS A 317 10.87 10.79 -11.47
N ILE A 318 9.62 10.71 -11.90
CA ILE A 318 8.95 11.76 -12.67
C ILE A 318 8.72 13.01 -11.83
N ALA A 319 8.33 12.86 -10.56
CA ALA A 319 8.14 13.99 -9.66
C ALA A 319 9.38 14.90 -9.57
N ARG A 320 10.58 14.33 -9.57
CA ARG A 320 11.83 15.09 -9.58
C ARG A 320 11.98 15.96 -10.83
N ASN A 321 11.61 15.44 -12.00
CA ASN A 321 11.66 16.18 -13.26
C ASN A 321 10.72 17.39 -13.24
N HIS A 322 9.61 17.30 -12.48
CA HIS A 322 8.64 18.37 -12.27
C HIS A 322 8.95 19.26 -11.06
N GLY A 323 10.10 19.08 -10.42
CA GLY A 323 10.50 19.81 -9.23
C GLY A 323 9.65 19.52 -7.99
N PHE A 324 9.11 18.29 -7.91
CA PHE A 324 8.38 17.74 -6.78
C PHE A 324 9.08 16.54 -6.15
N ARG A 325 8.66 16.20 -4.95
CA ARG A 325 8.88 14.91 -4.30
C ARG A 325 7.55 14.28 -3.95
N VAL A 326 7.40 13.00 -4.27
CA VAL A 326 6.26 12.18 -3.86
C VAL A 326 6.50 11.68 -2.45
N LEU A 327 5.50 11.81 -1.58
CA LEU A 327 5.47 11.17 -0.27
C LEU A 327 4.45 10.03 -0.33
N LEU A 328 4.94 8.82 -0.12
CA LEU A 328 4.14 7.59 -0.05
C LEU A 328 3.91 7.14 1.40
N HIS A 329 4.57 7.78 2.37
CA HIS A 329 4.27 7.57 3.79
C HIS A 329 2.78 7.83 4.06
N GLU A 330 2.13 6.97 4.81
CA GLU A 330 0.67 7.00 5.02
C GLU A 330 0.18 8.23 5.79
N LYS A 331 1.04 8.85 6.60
CA LYS A 331 0.70 10.05 7.39
C LYS A 331 1.86 11.05 7.41
N PRO A 332 2.18 11.68 6.27
CA PRO A 332 3.31 12.62 6.23
C PRO A 332 3.06 13.90 7.03
N PHE A 333 1.81 14.27 7.22
CA PHE A 333 1.41 15.48 7.96
C PHE A 333 0.36 15.15 9.02
N LYS A 334 0.60 15.57 10.25
CA LYS A 334 -0.37 15.45 11.36
C LYS A 334 -1.53 16.42 11.13
N GLY A 335 -2.73 16.05 11.54
CA GLY A 335 -3.92 16.92 11.50
C GLY A 335 -4.66 16.96 10.16
N VAL A 336 -4.16 16.31 9.11
CA VAL A 336 -4.85 16.17 7.81
C VAL A 336 -5.05 14.68 7.47
N ASN A 337 -5.80 14.37 6.41
CA ASN A 337 -5.96 13.00 5.93
C ASN A 337 -4.60 12.33 5.69
N GLY A 338 -4.56 11.03 5.90
CA GLY A 338 -3.45 10.17 5.45
C GLY A 338 -3.73 9.56 4.10
N SER A 339 -2.73 8.88 3.53
CA SER A 339 -2.82 8.22 2.24
C SER A 339 -2.93 6.71 2.38
N GLY A 340 -3.93 6.13 1.70
CA GLY A 340 -4.15 4.70 1.58
C GLY A 340 -3.74 4.14 0.23
N LYS A 341 -3.92 2.84 0.13
CA LYS A 341 -3.88 2.08 -1.12
C LYS A 341 -5.02 1.09 -1.09
N HIS A 342 -6.20 1.54 -1.51
CA HIS A 342 -7.36 0.66 -1.51
C HIS A 342 -7.16 -0.47 -2.50
N ASN A 343 -7.41 -1.69 -2.04
CA ASN A 343 -7.32 -2.89 -2.87
C ASN A 343 -8.73 -3.34 -3.23
N ASN A 344 -9.17 -3.04 -4.44
CA ASN A 344 -10.42 -3.53 -5.00
C ASN A 344 -10.20 -4.95 -5.52
N TRP A 345 -10.69 -5.94 -4.75
CA TRP A 345 -10.48 -7.35 -5.02
C TRP A 345 -11.76 -8.06 -5.44
N SER A 346 -11.66 -8.94 -6.44
CA SER A 346 -12.76 -9.78 -6.92
C SER A 346 -12.24 -11.08 -7.51
N LEU A 347 -13.15 -12.05 -7.72
CA LEU A 347 -12.90 -13.28 -8.45
C LEU A 347 -13.76 -13.34 -9.70
N GLY A 348 -13.21 -13.87 -10.79
CA GLY A 348 -13.95 -14.10 -12.03
C GLY A 348 -13.41 -15.27 -12.81
N THR A 349 -14.22 -15.78 -13.73
CA THR A 349 -13.79 -16.85 -14.65
C THR A 349 -12.95 -16.29 -15.80
N SER A 350 -12.14 -17.12 -16.41
CA SER A 350 -11.41 -16.76 -17.64
C SER A 350 -12.35 -16.44 -18.83
N THR A 351 -13.62 -16.77 -18.73
CA THR A 351 -14.68 -16.47 -19.72
C THR A 351 -15.41 -15.15 -19.44
N GLY A 352 -15.02 -14.41 -18.37
CA GLY A 352 -15.53 -13.08 -18.06
C GLY A 352 -16.71 -13.04 -17.07
N THR A 353 -17.10 -14.17 -16.49
CA THR A 353 -18.14 -14.19 -15.46
C THR A 353 -17.58 -13.73 -14.11
N LEU A 354 -18.12 -12.65 -13.53
CA LEU A 354 -17.73 -12.18 -12.20
C LEU A 354 -18.46 -13.01 -11.12
N LEU A 355 -17.70 -13.58 -10.18
CA LEU A 355 -18.25 -14.40 -9.10
C LEU A 355 -18.88 -13.59 -7.97
N MET A 356 -18.41 -12.33 -7.80
CA MET A 356 -18.90 -11.40 -6.78
C MET A 356 -20.02 -10.48 -7.30
N ALA A 357 -20.57 -10.73 -8.48
CA ALA A 357 -21.67 -9.96 -9.04
C ALA A 357 -22.97 -10.78 -9.01
N PRO A 358 -24.12 -10.18 -8.59
CA PRO A 358 -25.41 -10.82 -8.68
C PRO A 358 -25.78 -11.13 -10.13
N GLY A 359 -26.50 -12.20 -10.35
CA GLY A 359 -26.95 -12.65 -11.65
C GLY A 359 -28.42 -12.38 -11.90
N LYS A 360 -28.94 -12.89 -13.00
CA LYS A 360 -30.34 -12.77 -13.41
C LYS A 360 -31.18 -13.97 -13.00
N THR A 361 -30.57 -15.12 -12.78
CA THR A 361 -31.23 -16.37 -12.42
C THR A 361 -31.00 -16.71 -10.94
N SER A 362 -31.83 -17.58 -10.38
CA SER A 362 -31.67 -18.06 -9.01
C SER A 362 -30.32 -18.79 -8.80
N GLU A 363 -29.89 -19.55 -9.79
CA GLU A 363 -28.62 -20.27 -9.74
C GLU A 363 -27.42 -19.33 -9.77
N GLU A 364 -27.45 -18.29 -10.62
CA GLU A 364 -26.41 -17.22 -10.65
C GLU A 364 -26.37 -16.45 -9.33
N ASN A 365 -27.53 -16.22 -8.71
CA ASN A 365 -27.61 -15.55 -7.40
C ASN A 365 -27.11 -16.47 -6.28
N LEU A 366 -27.37 -17.77 -6.33
CA LEU A 366 -26.81 -18.72 -5.38
C LEU A 366 -25.28 -18.78 -5.50
N ARG A 367 -24.75 -18.81 -6.72
CA ARG A 367 -23.30 -18.71 -6.96
C ARG A 367 -22.72 -17.44 -6.32
N PHE A 368 -23.32 -16.27 -6.61
CA PHE A 368 -22.90 -14.99 -6.05
C PHE A 368 -22.87 -15.02 -4.52
N ILE A 369 -23.98 -15.43 -3.89
CA ILE A 369 -24.07 -15.53 -2.41
C ILE A 369 -23.03 -16.52 -1.87
N THR A 370 -22.82 -17.65 -2.53
CA THR A 370 -21.81 -18.65 -2.12
C THR A 370 -20.43 -18.02 -2.02
N PHE A 371 -19.98 -17.31 -3.05
CA PHE A 371 -18.64 -16.69 -3.03
C PHE A 371 -18.53 -15.52 -2.06
N VAL A 372 -19.54 -14.67 -1.96
CA VAL A 372 -19.58 -13.56 -1.00
C VAL A 372 -19.53 -14.08 0.45
N VAL A 373 -20.38 -15.05 0.79
CA VAL A 373 -20.45 -15.60 2.17
C VAL A 373 -19.15 -16.33 2.55
N ASN A 374 -18.55 -17.08 1.63
CA ASN A 374 -17.27 -17.72 1.89
C ASN A 374 -16.14 -16.69 2.03
N THR A 375 -16.19 -15.56 1.31
CA THR A 375 -15.24 -14.46 1.53
C THR A 375 -15.41 -13.85 2.93
N LEU A 376 -16.65 -13.58 3.35
CA LEU A 376 -16.92 -13.07 4.71
C LEU A 376 -16.45 -14.04 5.80
N MET A 377 -16.65 -15.33 5.59
CA MET A 377 -16.21 -16.37 6.53
C MET A 377 -14.69 -16.44 6.63
N ALA A 378 -14.00 -16.33 5.50
CA ALA A 378 -12.52 -16.25 5.44
C ALA A 378 -12.01 -15.02 6.21
N VAL A 379 -12.60 -13.86 5.98
CA VAL A 379 -12.25 -12.60 6.68
C VAL A 379 -12.55 -12.69 8.18
N TYR A 380 -13.61 -13.35 8.58
CA TYR A 380 -13.94 -13.56 9.99
C TYR A 380 -12.93 -14.49 10.68
N ARG A 381 -12.64 -15.65 10.10
CA ARG A 381 -11.72 -16.65 10.66
C ARG A 381 -10.29 -16.14 10.77
N HIS A 382 -9.84 -15.39 9.76
CA HIS A 382 -8.48 -14.86 9.69
C HIS A 382 -8.42 -13.35 9.92
N ASN A 383 -9.33 -12.82 10.72
CA ASN A 383 -9.47 -11.39 11.03
C ASN A 383 -8.15 -10.76 11.51
N GLY A 384 -7.48 -11.39 12.50
CA GLY A 384 -6.21 -10.92 13.01
C GLY A 384 -5.08 -10.97 11.97
N LEU A 385 -5.04 -11.99 11.12
CA LEU A 385 -4.04 -12.11 10.05
C LEU A 385 -4.24 -11.03 8.99
N LEU A 386 -5.48 -10.77 8.56
CA LEU A 386 -5.76 -9.69 7.61
C LEU A 386 -5.36 -8.34 8.18
N LYS A 387 -5.60 -8.10 9.48
CA LYS A 387 -5.09 -6.93 10.18
C LYS A 387 -3.56 -6.88 10.15
N ALA A 388 -2.87 -7.97 10.46
CA ALA A 388 -1.41 -8.03 10.43
C ALA A 388 -0.85 -7.76 9.02
N SER A 389 -1.57 -8.13 7.97
CA SER A 389 -1.15 -7.94 6.58
C SER A 389 -1.11 -6.48 6.13
N ILE A 390 -1.84 -5.60 6.82
CA ILE A 390 -1.92 -4.16 6.49
C ILE A 390 -1.19 -3.28 7.52
N MET A 391 -0.69 -3.84 8.59
CA MET A 391 -0.02 -3.08 9.63
C MET A 391 1.45 -2.84 9.29
N SER A 392 1.90 -1.63 9.58
CA SER A 392 3.30 -1.20 9.52
C SER A 392 3.54 -0.06 10.50
N ALA A 393 4.79 0.27 10.80
CA ALA A 393 5.14 1.43 11.61
C ALA A 393 4.55 2.74 11.06
N THR A 394 4.38 2.84 9.76
CA THR A 394 3.89 4.03 9.06
C THR A 394 2.37 4.07 8.95
N ASN A 395 1.72 2.93 8.64
CA ASN A 395 0.27 2.87 8.49
C ASN A 395 -0.49 3.02 9.82
N THR A 396 0.13 2.67 10.96
CA THR A 396 -0.45 2.93 12.30
C THR A 396 -0.82 4.39 12.53
N HIS A 397 -0.09 5.33 11.95
CA HIS A 397 -0.37 6.77 12.08
C HIS A 397 -1.61 7.22 11.29
N ARG A 398 -2.01 6.46 10.27
CA ARG A 398 -3.16 6.77 9.41
C ARG A 398 -4.46 6.18 9.94
N LEU A 399 -4.45 4.93 10.41
CA LEU A 399 -5.65 4.17 10.72
C LEU A 399 -6.44 4.76 11.91
N GLY A 400 -7.77 4.78 11.78
CA GLY A 400 -8.69 5.14 12.85
C GLY A 400 -9.19 6.59 12.87
N GLY A 401 -8.96 7.38 11.82
CA GLY A 401 -9.47 8.74 11.70
C GLY A 401 -9.25 9.36 10.34
N HIS A 402 -9.87 10.52 10.07
CA HIS A 402 -9.70 11.25 8.81
C HIS A 402 -9.91 10.38 7.56
N GLU A 403 -11.08 9.74 7.45
CA GLU A 403 -11.49 8.83 6.36
C GLU A 403 -10.73 7.49 6.29
N ALA A 404 -9.68 7.28 7.07
CA ALA A 404 -9.01 5.98 7.16
C ALA A 404 -9.78 5.03 8.09
N PRO A 405 -10.01 3.75 7.71
CA PRO A 405 -10.72 2.80 8.55
C PRO A 405 -9.96 2.53 9.85
N PRO A 406 -10.66 2.12 10.94
CA PRO A 406 -9.99 1.65 12.14
C PRO A 406 -9.22 0.35 11.87
N ALA A 407 -8.22 0.06 12.71
CA ALA A 407 -7.46 -1.17 12.67
C ALA A 407 -8.25 -2.38 13.23
N ILE A 408 -9.56 -2.41 13.08
CA ILE A 408 -10.45 -3.53 13.43
C ILE A 408 -11.09 -3.99 12.14
N ILE A 409 -10.69 -5.15 11.64
CA ILE A 409 -11.22 -5.65 10.37
C ILE A 409 -12.68 -6.08 10.56
N SER A 410 -13.59 -5.36 9.91
CA SER A 410 -15.02 -5.65 9.81
C SER A 410 -15.47 -5.46 8.37
N SER A 411 -16.62 -6.00 8.00
CA SER A 411 -17.13 -5.93 6.64
C SER A 411 -18.45 -5.18 6.56
N PHE A 412 -18.52 -4.23 5.63
CA PHE A 412 -19.73 -3.53 5.24
C PHE A 412 -20.32 -4.15 3.97
N LEU A 413 -21.64 -4.43 3.98
CA LEU A 413 -22.32 -5.07 2.85
C LEU A 413 -23.38 -4.18 2.19
N GLY A 414 -23.80 -3.13 2.87
CA GLY A 414 -24.96 -2.33 2.49
C GLY A 414 -26.29 -2.98 2.85
N THR A 415 -27.34 -2.16 2.91
CA THR A 415 -28.64 -2.55 3.46
C THR A 415 -29.31 -3.70 2.73
N GLN A 416 -29.15 -3.78 1.40
CA GLN A 416 -29.84 -4.82 0.61
C GLN A 416 -29.22 -6.19 0.82
N LEU A 417 -27.90 -6.31 0.67
CA LEU A 417 -27.22 -7.59 0.83
C LEU A 417 -27.34 -8.09 2.27
N SER A 418 -27.23 -7.18 3.26
CA SER A 418 -27.44 -7.51 4.67
C SER A 418 -28.83 -8.13 4.90
N LYS A 419 -29.90 -7.53 4.36
CA LYS A 419 -31.28 -8.09 4.45
C LYS A 419 -31.40 -9.45 3.78
N VAL A 420 -30.79 -9.65 2.62
CA VAL A 420 -30.79 -10.94 1.93
C VAL A 420 -30.14 -12.02 2.77
N LEU A 421 -28.98 -11.73 3.37
CA LEU A 421 -28.30 -12.69 4.24
C LEU A 421 -29.09 -12.99 5.52
N ASP A 422 -29.72 -11.97 6.13
CA ASP A 422 -30.56 -12.17 7.32
C ASP A 422 -31.78 -13.02 6.98
N HIS A 423 -32.41 -12.79 5.83
CA HIS A 423 -33.53 -13.62 5.36
C HIS A 423 -33.12 -15.09 5.11
N LEU A 424 -31.98 -15.30 4.48
CA LEU A 424 -31.39 -16.64 4.25
C LEU A 424 -31.05 -17.36 5.56
N GLU A 425 -30.60 -16.63 6.57
CA GLU A 425 -30.31 -17.16 7.91
C GLU A 425 -31.58 -17.66 8.60
N GLU A 426 -32.68 -16.92 8.49
CA GLU A 426 -33.99 -17.21 9.17
C GLU A 426 -34.86 -18.18 8.39
N SER A 427 -34.72 -18.28 7.07
CA SER A 427 -35.57 -19.11 6.22
C SER A 427 -35.33 -20.60 6.44
N THR A 428 -36.39 -21.37 6.53
CA THR A 428 -36.37 -22.84 6.56
C THR A 428 -36.57 -23.46 5.16
N ASN A 429 -36.96 -22.65 4.18
CA ASN A 429 -37.20 -23.07 2.79
C ASN A 429 -35.98 -22.83 1.92
N ASP A 430 -35.80 -23.60 0.85
CA ASP A 430 -34.72 -23.45 -0.12
C ASP A 430 -35.05 -22.37 -1.18
N ASP A 431 -36.03 -21.49 -0.91
CA ASP A 431 -36.39 -20.41 -1.81
C ASP A 431 -35.34 -19.28 -1.78
N LEU A 432 -34.70 -19.06 -2.93
CA LEU A 432 -33.77 -17.96 -3.13
C LEU A 432 -34.52 -16.66 -3.37
N VAL A 433 -34.26 -15.66 -2.53
CA VAL A 433 -34.83 -14.32 -2.71
C VAL A 433 -34.31 -13.69 -4.00
N SER A 434 -35.22 -13.14 -4.80
CA SER A 434 -34.86 -12.31 -5.94
C SER A 434 -34.08 -11.07 -5.45
N LEU A 435 -32.86 -10.91 -5.90
CA LEU A 435 -32.11 -9.66 -5.70
C LEU A 435 -32.76 -8.60 -6.60
N GLY A 436 -33.43 -7.63 -6.00
CA GLY A 436 -34.23 -6.61 -6.71
C GLY A 436 -33.37 -5.79 -7.70
N GLY A 437 -34.02 -5.36 -8.79
CA GLY A 437 -33.42 -4.50 -9.80
C GLY A 437 -33.03 -3.11 -9.28
N LYS A 438 -32.20 -2.40 -10.03
CA LYS A 438 -31.84 -1.01 -9.74
C LYS A 438 -33.05 -0.14 -9.63
N GLN A 439 -33.18 0.65 -8.56
CA GLN A 439 -34.22 1.64 -8.39
C GLN A 439 -33.86 2.92 -9.13
N GLY A 440 -34.80 3.52 -9.84
CA GLY A 440 -34.64 4.83 -10.45
C GLY A 440 -35.02 5.96 -9.49
N MET A 441 -34.24 7.04 -9.50
CA MET A 441 -34.57 8.29 -8.82
C MET A 441 -34.84 9.39 -9.83
N LYS A 442 -36.05 9.96 -9.78
CA LYS A 442 -36.41 11.16 -10.57
C LYS A 442 -36.08 12.40 -9.76
N LEU A 443 -35.36 13.31 -10.37
CA LEU A 443 -34.99 14.59 -9.74
C LEU A 443 -35.98 15.72 -10.03
N ASP A 444 -37.03 15.46 -10.86
CA ASP A 444 -37.99 16.45 -11.34
C ASP A 444 -37.38 17.65 -12.08
N ILE A 445 -36.17 17.43 -12.66
CA ILE A 445 -35.48 18.39 -13.53
C ILE A 445 -35.64 17.90 -14.98
N PRO A 446 -36.40 18.61 -15.84
CA PRO A 446 -36.77 18.08 -17.17
C PRO A 446 -35.63 17.68 -18.09
N GLN A 447 -34.42 18.29 -17.93
CA GLN A 447 -33.27 18.02 -18.77
C GLN A 447 -32.38 16.89 -18.23
N ILE A 448 -32.61 16.44 -17.00
CA ILE A 448 -31.77 15.39 -16.37
C ILE A 448 -32.53 14.06 -16.44
N PRO A 449 -31.93 13.02 -17.03
CA PRO A 449 -32.52 11.70 -17.05
C PRO A 449 -32.65 11.12 -15.63
N GLU A 450 -33.55 10.15 -15.49
CA GLU A 450 -33.67 9.39 -14.26
C GLU A 450 -32.36 8.76 -13.83
N LEU A 451 -31.94 8.97 -12.57
CA LEU A 451 -30.73 8.38 -12.01
C LEU A 451 -31.00 6.94 -11.59
N LEU A 452 -30.18 6.02 -12.06
CA LEU A 452 -30.17 4.64 -11.56
C LEU A 452 -29.38 4.60 -10.25
N ILE A 453 -30.07 4.38 -9.14
CA ILE A 453 -29.45 4.26 -7.83
C ILE A 453 -28.77 2.89 -7.75
N ASP A 454 -27.50 2.89 -7.40
CA ASP A 454 -26.79 1.68 -7.02
C ASP A 454 -27.19 1.31 -5.58
N ASN A 455 -27.44 0.04 -5.33
CA ASN A 455 -27.96 -0.46 -4.06
C ASN A 455 -26.88 -0.59 -2.96
N THR A 456 -25.66 -0.19 -3.25
CA THR A 456 -24.55 -0.19 -2.31
C THR A 456 -24.17 1.24 -1.95
N ASP A 457 -24.37 1.61 -0.68
CA ASP A 457 -23.81 2.84 -0.12
C ASP A 457 -22.33 2.60 0.26
N ARG A 458 -21.53 3.68 0.31
CA ARG A 458 -20.13 3.62 0.75
C ARG A 458 -20.06 3.95 2.23
N ASN A 459 -19.57 3.02 3.04
CA ASN A 459 -19.17 3.29 4.41
C ASN A 459 -17.65 3.51 4.48
N ARG A 460 -17.23 4.77 4.50
CA ARG A 460 -15.80 5.16 4.54
C ARG A 460 -15.08 4.70 5.79
N THR A 461 -15.81 4.32 6.85
CA THR A 461 -15.23 3.80 8.09
C THR A 461 -15.05 2.28 8.07
N SER A 462 -15.52 1.58 7.04
CA SER A 462 -15.34 0.13 6.92
C SER A 462 -13.99 -0.21 6.29
N PRO A 463 -13.20 -1.09 6.91
CA PRO A 463 -11.92 -1.54 6.35
C PRO A 463 -12.07 -2.53 5.20
N PHE A 464 -13.21 -3.22 5.09
CA PHE A 464 -13.48 -4.22 4.06
C PHE A 464 -14.94 -4.11 3.60
N ALA A 465 -15.18 -3.37 2.53
CA ALA A 465 -16.52 -3.01 2.06
C ALA A 465 -16.88 -3.72 0.75
N PHE A 466 -18.09 -4.29 0.69
CA PHE A 466 -18.65 -4.78 -0.56
C PHE A 466 -19.22 -3.61 -1.39
N THR A 467 -18.81 -3.50 -2.64
CA THR A 467 -19.16 -2.39 -3.54
C THR A 467 -19.89 -2.86 -4.81
N GLY A 468 -20.74 -3.89 -4.66
CA GLY A 468 -21.66 -4.37 -5.71
C GLY A 468 -21.14 -5.51 -6.58
N ASN A 469 -19.86 -5.60 -6.87
CA ASN A 469 -19.23 -6.69 -7.62
C ASN A 469 -17.82 -7.05 -7.16
N ARG A 470 -17.36 -6.43 -6.07
CA ARG A 470 -16.03 -6.62 -5.49
C ARG A 470 -16.02 -6.22 -4.03
N PHE A 471 -14.97 -6.62 -3.32
CA PHE A 471 -14.65 -6.09 -2.01
C PHE A 471 -13.52 -5.05 -2.13
N GLU A 472 -13.71 -3.92 -1.49
CA GLU A 472 -12.72 -2.87 -1.36
C GLU A 472 -12.03 -3.02 0.01
N PHE A 473 -10.77 -3.46 0.01
CA PHE A 473 -9.95 -3.51 1.21
C PHE A 473 -9.25 -2.16 1.38
N ARG A 474 -9.80 -1.31 2.25
CA ARG A 474 -9.44 0.11 2.43
C ARG A 474 -8.27 0.34 3.40
N ALA A 475 -7.92 -0.67 4.17
CA ALA A 475 -6.93 -0.56 5.23
C ALA A 475 -5.44 -0.58 4.78
N PRO A 476 -5.04 -1.16 3.63
CA PRO A 476 -3.65 -1.08 3.17
C PRO A 476 -3.16 0.36 3.02
N GLY A 477 -1.91 0.61 3.42
CA GLY A 477 -1.28 1.93 3.35
C GLY A 477 -0.66 2.24 1.99
N SER A 478 -0.45 3.53 1.71
CA SER A 478 0.06 4.01 0.41
C SER A 478 1.50 3.56 0.12
N GLU A 479 2.34 3.33 1.14
CA GLU A 479 3.70 2.84 0.96
C GLU A 479 3.77 1.32 0.77
N ALA A 480 2.76 0.57 1.24
CA ALA A 480 2.78 -0.87 1.26
C ALA A 480 2.75 -1.51 -0.14
N ASN A 481 3.35 -2.69 -0.26
CA ASN A 481 3.13 -3.58 -1.39
C ASN A 481 1.75 -4.26 -1.27
N CYS A 482 0.93 -4.16 -2.31
CA CYS A 482 -0.39 -4.81 -2.35
C CYS A 482 -0.33 -6.33 -2.11
N ALA A 483 0.79 -6.97 -2.45
CA ALA A 483 0.96 -8.41 -2.27
C ALA A 483 0.76 -8.85 -0.81
N SER A 484 1.15 -8.04 0.18
CA SER A 484 0.99 -8.41 1.59
C SER A 484 -0.47 -8.72 1.93
N ALA A 485 -1.39 -7.80 1.59
CA ALA A 485 -2.82 -7.98 1.79
C ALA A 485 -3.42 -9.08 0.89
N MET A 486 -2.96 -9.15 -0.37
CA MET A 486 -3.48 -10.12 -1.34
C MET A 486 -3.05 -11.55 -1.05
N ILE A 487 -1.85 -11.79 -0.53
CA ILE A 487 -1.40 -13.11 -0.05
C ILE A 487 -2.32 -13.59 1.07
N ALA A 488 -2.55 -12.76 2.09
CA ALA A 488 -3.40 -13.12 3.23
C ALA A 488 -4.85 -13.39 2.79
N LEU A 489 -5.45 -12.48 2.01
CA LEU A 489 -6.84 -12.59 1.58
C LEU A 489 -7.08 -13.80 0.66
N ASN A 490 -6.28 -13.95 -0.41
CA ASN A 490 -6.46 -15.05 -1.36
C ASN A 490 -6.21 -16.42 -0.69
N THR A 491 -5.25 -16.53 0.24
CA THR A 491 -4.99 -17.77 0.97
C THR A 491 -6.13 -18.12 1.92
N ALA A 492 -6.64 -17.12 2.67
CA ALA A 492 -7.78 -17.31 3.57
C ALA A 492 -9.05 -17.74 2.82
N VAL A 493 -9.31 -17.12 1.66
CA VAL A 493 -10.45 -17.50 0.80
C VAL A 493 -10.25 -18.88 0.21
N ALA A 494 -9.02 -19.25 -0.18
CA ALA A 494 -8.73 -20.61 -0.67
C ALA A 494 -9.00 -21.68 0.38
N GLU A 495 -8.50 -21.51 1.61
CA GLU A 495 -8.76 -22.45 2.72
C GLU A 495 -10.27 -22.57 2.98
N GLN A 496 -10.97 -21.44 3.06
CA GLN A 496 -12.42 -21.44 3.32
C GLN A 496 -13.20 -22.14 2.22
N LEU A 497 -12.86 -21.95 0.95
CA LEU A 497 -13.53 -22.62 -0.17
C LEU A 497 -13.25 -24.12 -0.19
N ILE A 498 -12.05 -24.57 0.20
CA ILE A 498 -11.72 -25.99 0.36
C ILE A 498 -12.59 -26.61 1.46
N GLU A 499 -12.72 -25.98 2.62
CA GLU A 499 -13.56 -26.46 3.72
C GLU A 499 -15.05 -26.46 3.32
N PHE A 500 -15.52 -25.37 2.68
CA PHE A 500 -16.89 -25.30 2.17
C PHE A 500 -17.21 -26.44 1.21
N LYS A 501 -16.32 -26.69 0.24
CA LYS A 501 -16.52 -27.79 -0.72
C LYS A 501 -16.59 -29.13 -0.01
N LYS A 502 -15.70 -29.39 0.94
CA LYS A 502 -15.70 -30.64 1.71
C LYS A 502 -17.04 -30.86 2.44
N GLU A 503 -17.57 -29.83 3.12
CA GLU A 503 -18.83 -29.94 3.84
C GLU A 503 -20.02 -30.17 2.89
N VAL A 504 -20.03 -29.50 1.73
CA VAL A 504 -21.09 -29.70 0.73
C VAL A 504 -21.02 -31.12 0.14
N ASP A 505 -19.83 -31.60 -0.21
CA ASP A 505 -19.65 -32.97 -0.74
C ASP A 505 -20.09 -34.04 0.28
N GLU A 506 -19.78 -33.85 1.57
CA GLU A 506 -20.23 -34.76 2.64
C GLU A 506 -21.76 -34.83 2.76
N LEU A 507 -22.47 -33.72 2.51
CA LEU A 507 -23.94 -33.72 2.51
C LEU A 507 -24.49 -34.41 1.26
N ILE A 508 -23.90 -34.18 0.08
CA ILE A 508 -24.27 -34.84 -1.18
C ILE A 508 -24.08 -36.36 -1.06
N GLU A 509 -22.95 -36.81 -0.49
CA GLU A 509 -22.67 -38.24 -0.24
C GLU A 509 -23.69 -38.89 0.71
N LYS A 510 -24.26 -38.11 1.63
CA LYS A 510 -25.35 -38.55 2.52
C LYS A 510 -26.75 -38.55 1.85
N GLY A 511 -26.81 -38.17 0.58
CA GLY A 511 -28.05 -38.18 -0.22
C GLY A 511 -28.79 -36.85 -0.33
N GLU A 512 -28.24 -35.75 0.17
CA GLU A 512 -28.81 -34.43 0.01
C GLU A 512 -28.71 -33.95 -1.45
N PRO A 513 -29.76 -33.32 -2.00
CA PRO A 513 -29.71 -32.67 -3.30
C PRO A 513 -28.62 -31.58 -3.32
N LYS A 514 -27.86 -31.47 -4.40
CA LYS A 514 -26.73 -30.52 -4.55
C LYS A 514 -27.09 -29.07 -4.13
N ILE A 515 -28.20 -28.54 -4.61
CA ILE A 515 -28.61 -27.17 -4.28
C ILE A 515 -28.96 -27.03 -2.80
N SER A 516 -29.67 -27.99 -2.21
CA SER A 516 -29.98 -28.02 -0.78
C SER A 516 -28.73 -28.11 0.09
N ALA A 517 -27.77 -28.96 -0.27
CA ALA A 517 -26.49 -29.06 0.40
C ALA A 517 -25.71 -27.73 0.40
N ILE A 518 -25.62 -27.05 -0.74
CA ILE A 518 -25.00 -25.73 -0.87
C ILE A 518 -25.68 -24.71 0.04
N ILE A 519 -27.03 -24.64 0.01
CA ILE A 519 -27.80 -23.68 0.81
C ILE A 519 -27.62 -23.95 2.32
N GLN A 520 -27.59 -25.20 2.74
CA GLN A 520 -27.37 -25.58 4.15
C GLN A 520 -26.01 -25.08 4.65
N VAL A 521 -24.94 -25.32 3.90
CA VAL A 521 -23.58 -24.86 4.28
C VAL A 521 -23.46 -23.35 4.22
N VAL A 522 -24.05 -22.70 3.21
CA VAL A 522 -24.11 -21.22 3.11
C VAL A 522 -24.81 -20.62 4.34
N ARG A 523 -25.98 -21.15 4.76
CA ARG A 523 -26.69 -20.70 5.98
C ARG A 523 -25.83 -20.84 7.23
N LYS A 524 -25.13 -21.97 7.37
CA LYS A 524 -24.18 -22.19 8.47
C LYS A 524 -23.10 -21.11 8.47
N CYS A 525 -22.47 -20.83 7.32
CA CYS A 525 -21.44 -19.81 7.19
C CYS A 525 -21.99 -18.40 7.48
N ILE A 526 -23.18 -18.04 7.02
CA ILE A 526 -23.84 -16.76 7.31
C ILE A 526 -23.95 -16.53 8.81
N LYS A 527 -24.42 -17.56 9.54
CA LYS A 527 -24.59 -17.51 11.00
C LYS A 527 -23.25 -17.37 11.73
N GLU A 528 -22.26 -18.16 11.33
CA GLU A 528 -20.93 -18.15 11.95
C GLU A 528 -20.18 -16.83 11.71
N CYS A 529 -20.20 -16.29 10.49
CA CYS A 529 -19.51 -15.04 10.15
C CYS A 529 -20.30 -13.77 10.46
N LYS A 530 -21.47 -13.85 11.05
CA LYS A 530 -22.29 -12.67 11.42
C LYS A 530 -21.53 -11.62 12.24
N PRO A 531 -20.62 -11.98 13.17
CA PRO A 531 -19.86 -11.00 13.94
C PRO A 531 -18.99 -10.06 13.12
N ILE A 532 -18.55 -10.45 11.90
CA ILE A 532 -17.72 -9.59 11.03
C ILE A 532 -18.51 -8.47 10.36
N ARG A 533 -19.86 -8.62 10.22
CA ARG A 533 -20.72 -7.68 9.53
C ARG A 533 -20.99 -6.46 10.40
N PHE A 534 -20.68 -5.27 9.88
CA PHE A 534 -20.91 -4.01 10.58
C PHE A 534 -21.21 -2.87 9.60
N ASP A 535 -22.40 -2.31 9.71
CA ASP A 535 -22.91 -1.23 8.85
C ASP A 535 -22.88 0.16 9.53
N GLY A 536 -22.37 0.25 10.77
CA GLY A 536 -22.33 1.46 11.57
C GLY A 536 -21.08 2.30 11.42
N ASN A 537 -20.94 3.31 12.30
CA ASN A 537 -19.78 4.18 12.37
C ASN A 537 -18.59 3.47 13.06
N GLY A 538 -17.59 3.05 12.27
CA GLY A 538 -16.39 2.36 12.74
C GLY A 538 -15.44 3.21 13.62
N TYR A 539 -15.59 4.54 13.64
CA TYR A 539 -14.79 5.42 14.51
C TYR A 539 -15.31 5.51 15.94
N SER A 540 -16.52 5.04 16.21
CA SER A 540 -17.12 5.19 17.53
C SER A 540 -16.46 4.28 18.57
N ASP A 541 -16.30 4.80 19.80
CA ASP A 541 -15.81 3.98 20.92
C ASP A 541 -16.76 2.84 21.27
N LYS A 542 -18.07 3.01 20.99
CA LYS A 542 -19.05 1.93 21.12
C LYS A 542 -18.70 0.77 20.20
N TRP A 543 -18.23 1.03 18.99
CA TRP A 543 -17.79 -0.01 18.07
C TRP A 543 -16.59 -0.80 18.60
N LYS A 544 -15.60 -0.11 19.19
CA LYS A 544 -14.42 -0.80 19.75
C LYS A 544 -14.82 -1.83 20.82
N VAL A 545 -15.75 -1.43 21.72
CA VAL A 545 -16.29 -2.32 22.75
C VAL A 545 -17.09 -3.47 22.14
N GLU A 546 -17.94 -3.16 21.17
CA GLU A 546 -18.76 -4.17 20.48
C GLU A 546 -17.91 -5.15 19.67
N ALA A 547 -16.89 -4.69 18.97
CA ALA A 547 -15.96 -5.52 18.21
C ALA A 547 -15.21 -6.53 19.10
N ALA A 548 -14.73 -6.06 20.27
CA ALA A 548 -14.10 -6.94 21.24
C ALA A 548 -15.09 -8.01 21.76
N ARG A 549 -16.36 -7.62 22.05
CA ARG A 549 -17.41 -8.57 22.46
C ARG A 549 -17.73 -9.58 21.37
N ARG A 550 -17.61 -9.22 20.09
CA ARG A 550 -17.78 -10.12 18.94
C ARG A 550 -16.58 -11.02 18.68
N GLY A 551 -15.48 -10.88 19.43
CA GLY A 551 -14.26 -11.66 19.28
C GLY A 551 -13.37 -11.21 18.11
N LEU A 552 -13.57 -9.98 17.59
CA LEU A 552 -12.70 -9.41 16.57
C LEU A 552 -11.37 -8.94 17.19
N ASP A 553 -10.31 -8.99 16.41
CA ASP A 553 -8.98 -8.53 16.87
C ASP A 553 -8.97 -7.00 17.06
N CYS A 554 -8.83 -6.55 18.30
CA CYS A 554 -8.79 -5.15 18.70
C CYS A 554 -7.40 -4.70 19.17
N GLU A 555 -6.36 -5.52 19.02
CA GLU A 555 -4.99 -5.16 19.38
C GLU A 555 -4.54 -3.89 18.62
N THR A 556 -3.82 -3.01 19.28
CA THR A 556 -3.35 -1.73 18.72
C THR A 556 -1.83 -1.65 18.58
N SER A 557 -1.10 -2.49 19.33
CA SER A 557 0.36 -2.54 19.24
C SER A 557 0.81 -3.22 17.94
N CYS A 558 1.37 -2.45 17.03
CA CYS A 558 1.81 -2.94 15.73
C CYS A 558 2.75 -4.17 15.83
N PRO A 559 3.81 -4.18 16.67
CA PRO A 559 4.66 -5.36 16.79
C PRO A 559 3.93 -6.59 17.36
N VAL A 560 2.93 -6.42 18.24
CA VAL A 560 2.11 -7.52 18.77
C VAL A 560 1.14 -8.05 17.71
N ILE A 561 0.58 -7.17 16.88
CA ILE A 561 -0.31 -7.57 15.77
C ILE A 561 0.39 -8.54 14.81
N PHE A 562 1.70 -8.41 14.59
CA PHE A 562 2.45 -9.33 13.73
C PHE A 562 2.46 -10.78 14.23
N ASP A 563 2.23 -11.02 15.52
CA ASP A 563 2.08 -12.38 16.06
C ASP A 563 0.97 -13.19 15.38
N ASN A 564 -0.02 -12.51 14.77
CA ASN A 564 -1.10 -13.18 14.05
C ASN A 564 -0.62 -14.05 12.88
N TYR A 565 0.55 -13.77 12.28
CA TYR A 565 1.15 -14.64 11.27
C TYR A 565 1.61 -15.99 11.84
N LEU A 566 1.96 -16.02 13.13
CA LEU A 566 2.51 -17.20 13.82
C LEU A 566 1.47 -17.94 14.68
N LYS A 567 0.21 -17.53 14.66
CA LYS A 567 -0.86 -18.27 15.30
C LYS A 567 -1.05 -19.63 14.64
N PRO A 568 -1.41 -20.69 15.41
CA PRO A 568 -1.57 -22.04 14.86
C PRO A 568 -2.51 -22.13 13.66
N GLU A 569 -3.60 -21.37 13.68
CA GLU A 569 -4.55 -21.29 12.56
C GLU A 569 -3.95 -20.67 11.30
N SER A 570 -3.14 -19.62 11.42
CA SER A 570 -2.47 -19.01 10.29
C SER A 570 -1.40 -19.93 9.69
N ILE A 571 -0.57 -20.53 10.53
CA ILE A 571 0.45 -21.51 10.09
C ILE A 571 -0.22 -22.65 9.34
N ARG A 572 -1.26 -23.25 9.92
CA ARG A 572 -2.01 -24.37 9.29
C ARG A 572 -2.58 -23.95 7.93
N MET A 573 -3.19 -22.77 7.85
CA MET A 573 -3.75 -22.24 6.61
C MET A 573 -2.68 -22.12 5.52
N PHE A 574 -1.54 -21.50 5.81
CA PHE A 574 -0.47 -21.31 4.83
C PHE A 574 0.18 -22.62 4.41
N GLU A 575 0.40 -23.54 5.34
CA GLU A 575 0.99 -24.85 5.04
C GLU A 575 0.03 -25.77 4.27
N SER A 576 -1.24 -25.84 4.67
CA SER A 576 -2.24 -26.70 4.01
C SER A 576 -2.55 -26.25 2.59
N THR A 577 -2.46 -24.96 2.31
CA THR A 577 -2.63 -24.39 0.97
C THR A 577 -1.34 -24.37 0.15
N GLY A 578 -0.19 -24.71 0.73
CA GLY A 578 1.11 -24.74 0.09
C GLY A 578 1.69 -23.35 -0.23
N VAL A 579 1.18 -22.30 0.41
CA VAL A 579 1.60 -20.91 0.12
C VAL A 579 2.91 -20.55 0.81
N MET A 580 3.01 -20.80 2.12
CA MET A 580 4.23 -20.59 2.89
C MET A 580 4.39 -21.69 3.95
N THR A 581 5.63 -22.01 4.24
CA THR A 581 5.99 -22.89 5.36
C THR A 581 6.05 -22.09 6.67
N ARG A 582 5.99 -22.75 7.79
CA ARG A 582 6.20 -22.14 9.12
C ARG A 582 7.52 -21.38 9.20
N LYS A 583 8.60 -21.93 8.65
CA LYS A 583 9.92 -21.30 8.62
C LYS A 583 9.93 -19.97 7.86
N GLU A 584 9.22 -19.92 6.71
CA GLU A 584 9.06 -18.67 5.94
C GLU A 584 8.25 -17.63 6.72
N LEU A 585 7.20 -18.03 7.43
CA LEU A 585 6.40 -17.12 8.26
C LEU A 585 7.21 -16.54 9.43
N GLU A 586 7.98 -17.38 10.14
CA GLU A 586 8.87 -16.96 11.22
C GLU A 586 9.90 -15.94 10.73
N ALA A 587 10.59 -16.24 9.62
CA ALA A 587 11.57 -15.34 9.03
C ALA A 587 10.96 -13.99 8.58
N ARG A 588 9.78 -14.02 7.98
CA ARG A 588 9.08 -12.79 7.55
C ARG A 588 8.66 -11.93 8.73
N ASN A 589 8.25 -12.54 9.85
CA ASN A 589 7.93 -11.80 11.06
C ASN A 589 9.18 -11.16 11.69
N GLU A 590 10.30 -11.84 11.71
CA GLU A 590 11.56 -11.23 12.15
C GLU A 590 11.92 -9.99 11.33
N VAL A 591 11.75 -10.06 9.99
CA VAL A 591 11.93 -8.88 9.12
C VAL A 591 10.96 -7.76 9.47
N LYS A 592 9.68 -8.07 9.72
CA LYS A 592 8.67 -7.05 10.10
C LYS A 592 9.01 -6.35 11.41
N TRP A 593 9.43 -7.08 12.44
CA TRP A 593 9.86 -6.52 13.72
C TRP A 593 11.13 -5.68 13.60
N ASP A 594 12.11 -6.15 12.84
CA ASP A 594 13.34 -5.41 12.58
C ASP A 594 13.07 -4.10 11.81
N MET A 595 12.22 -4.15 10.78
CA MET A 595 11.80 -2.96 10.04
C MET A 595 11.05 -1.96 10.91
N TYR A 596 10.13 -2.43 11.77
CA TYR A 596 9.43 -1.59 12.74
C TYR A 596 10.43 -0.88 13.65
N THR A 597 11.33 -1.63 14.26
CA THR A 597 12.39 -1.11 15.14
C THR A 597 13.25 -0.06 14.44
N LYS A 598 13.70 -0.33 13.22
CA LYS A 598 14.54 0.58 12.44
C LYS A 598 13.81 1.87 12.05
N LYS A 599 12.56 1.79 11.63
CA LYS A 599 11.77 3.01 11.31
C LYS A 599 11.64 3.91 12.54
N ILE A 600 11.23 3.39 13.70
CA ILE A 600 11.12 4.18 14.93
C ILE A 600 12.49 4.69 15.40
N GLN A 601 13.55 3.88 15.26
CA GLN A 601 14.91 4.30 15.61
C GLN A 601 15.39 5.48 14.76
N ILE A 602 15.13 5.44 13.46
CA ILE A 602 15.49 6.53 12.53
C ILE A 602 14.73 7.79 12.92
N GLU A 603 13.42 7.72 13.14
CA GLU A 603 12.61 8.87 13.56
C GLU A 603 13.11 9.47 14.87
N ALA A 604 13.41 8.65 15.87
CA ALA A 604 13.94 9.12 17.16
C ALA A 604 15.29 9.84 17.01
N ARG A 605 16.17 9.35 16.15
CA ARG A 605 17.46 9.99 15.85
C ARG A 605 17.28 11.32 15.12
N VAL A 606 16.43 11.33 14.10
CA VAL A 606 16.16 12.55 13.31
C VAL A 606 15.51 13.62 14.17
N LEU A 607 14.54 13.27 15.03
CA LEU A 607 13.91 14.22 15.93
C LEU A 607 14.92 14.80 16.92
N GLY A 608 15.78 13.97 17.51
CA GLY A 608 16.85 14.43 18.39
C GLY A 608 17.80 15.41 17.70
N ASP A 609 18.21 15.13 16.45
CA ASP A 609 19.05 16.03 15.66
C ASP A 609 18.35 17.37 15.35
N LEU A 610 17.07 17.31 14.88
CA LEU A 610 16.27 18.50 14.61
C LEU A 610 16.14 19.42 15.85
N VAL A 611 15.88 18.81 17.00
CA VAL A 611 15.74 19.53 18.26
C VAL A 611 17.03 20.28 18.60
N MET A 612 18.14 19.57 18.60
CA MET A 612 19.42 20.10 19.09
C MET A 612 20.05 21.10 18.13
N ASN A 613 19.84 20.96 16.83
CA ASN A 613 20.52 21.76 15.81
C ASN A 613 19.65 22.85 15.18
N HIS A 614 18.31 22.75 15.31
CA HIS A 614 17.39 23.73 14.68
C HIS A 614 16.44 24.38 15.67
N VAL A 615 15.76 23.60 16.54
CA VAL A 615 14.67 24.12 17.38
C VAL A 615 15.20 24.85 18.60
N VAL A 616 15.98 24.20 19.44
CA VAL A 616 16.50 24.77 20.68
C VAL A 616 17.37 26.00 20.44
N PRO A 617 18.31 25.99 19.48
CA PRO A 617 19.14 27.18 19.20
C PRO A 617 18.32 28.41 18.80
N VAL A 618 17.32 28.26 17.92
CA VAL A 618 16.51 29.41 17.47
C VAL A 618 15.57 29.90 18.58
N ALA A 619 15.05 29.00 19.42
CA ALA A 619 14.24 29.38 20.56
C ALA A 619 15.02 30.21 21.61
N ILE A 620 16.26 29.80 21.90
CA ILE A 620 17.17 30.55 22.79
C ILE A 620 17.56 31.89 22.15
N GLU A 621 17.83 31.96 20.86
CA GLU A 621 18.12 33.22 20.17
C GLU A 621 16.96 34.20 20.26
N TYR A 622 15.72 33.76 20.07
CA TYR A 622 14.53 34.60 20.23
C TYR A 622 14.32 35.03 21.69
N GLN A 623 14.48 34.10 22.61
CA GLN A 623 14.41 34.38 24.06
C GLN A 623 15.41 35.47 24.45
N THR A 624 16.63 35.45 23.93
CA THR A 624 17.67 36.46 24.16
C THR A 624 17.18 37.85 23.74
N LYS A 625 16.51 37.98 22.57
CA LYS A 625 15.94 39.26 22.13
C LYS A 625 14.85 39.76 23.07
N LEU A 626 14.02 38.87 23.60
CA LEU A 626 12.98 39.24 24.54
C LEU A 626 13.58 39.68 25.89
N ILE A 627 14.61 39.01 26.38
CA ILE A 627 15.36 39.36 27.58
C ILE A 627 16.01 40.73 27.40
N ASP A 628 16.68 41.00 26.28
CA ASP A 628 17.27 42.27 25.94
C ASP A 628 16.23 43.42 25.96
N ASN A 629 15.04 43.16 25.37
CA ASN A 629 13.94 44.12 25.37
C ASN A 629 13.47 44.43 26.81
N ALA A 630 13.20 43.41 27.63
CA ALA A 630 12.77 43.57 29.01
C ALA A 630 13.82 44.31 29.86
N TYR A 631 15.11 44.03 29.65
CA TYR A 631 16.20 44.71 30.32
C TYR A 631 16.27 46.20 29.94
N LYS A 632 16.14 46.53 28.66
CA LYS A 632 16.12 47.91 28.16
C LYS A 632 14.89 48.68 28.67
N MET A 633 13.74 48.04 28.81
CA MET A 633 12.55 48.64 29.42
C MET A 633 12.80 49.09 30.89
N LYS A 634 13.49 48.27 31.67
CA LYS A 634 13.87 48.62 33.06
C LYS A 634 14.77 49.84 33.18
N SER A 635 15.55 50.14 32.12
CA SER A 635 16.42 51.32 32.11
C SER A 635 15.73 52.60 31.64
N LEU A 636 14.56 52.51 30.99
CA LEU A 636 13.82 53.62 30.44
C LEU A 636 12.66 54.11 31.33
N PHE A 637 12.04 53.19 32.10
CA PHE A 637 10.83 53.42 32.85
C PHE A 637 11.06 53.18 34.36
N SER A 638 10.17 53.64 35.21
CA SER A 638 10.16 53.28 36.63
C SER A 638 10.01 51.76 36.82
N GLU A 639 10.41 51.22 37.98
CA GLU A 639 10.36 49.78 38.24
C GLU A 639 8.94 49.20 38.09
N GLU A 640 7.92 49.89 38.57
CA GLU A 640 6.52 49.50 38.50
C GLU A 640 5.98 49.55 37.05
N GLU A 641 6.29 50.60 36.29
CA GLU A 641 5.93 50.72 34.87
C GLU A 641 6.67 49.68 34.04
N ALA A 642 7.97 49.49 34.28
CA ALA A 642 8.75 48.49 33.54
C ALA A 642 8.23 47.06 33.77
N GLN A 643 7.83 46.74 35.01
CA GLN A 643 7.24 45.44 35.33
C GLN A 643 5.91 45.24 34.60
N THR A 644 5.06 46.25 34.58
CA THR A 644 3.77 46.18 33.86
C THR A 644 3.96 46.05 32.35
N LEU A 645 4.82 46.86 31.74
CA LEU A 645 5.08 46.90 30.30
C LEU A 645 5.83 45.66 29.79
N SER A 646 6.62 44.99 30.63
CA SER A 646 7.36 43.79 30.25
C SER A 646 6.69 42.47 30.66
N ALA A 647 5.51 42.52 31.29
CA ALA A 647 4.85 41.33 31.84
C ALA A 647 4.65 40.21 30.78
N GLU A 648 4.14 40.56 29.60
CA GLU A 648 3.93 39.60 28.49
C GLU A 648 5.26 39.06 27.97
N ASN A 649 6.29 39.88 27.82
CA ASN A 649 7.60 39.42 27.39
C ASN A 649 8.20 38.43 28.39
N LEU A 650 8.04 38.67 29.68
CA LEU A 650 8.50 37.76 30.75
C LEU A 650 7.72 36.45 30.76
N ALA A 651 6.43 36.48 30.46
CA ALA A 651 5.61 35.29 30.31
C ALA A 651 6.11 34.42 29.14
N ILE A 652 6.35 35.01 27.98
CA ILE A 652 6.90 34.32 26.80
C ILE A 652 8.29 33.76 27.08
N ILE A 653 9.19 34.52 27.74
CA ILE A 653 10.53 34.06 28.13
C ILE A 653 10.44 32.79 28.98
N LYS A 654 9.52 32.76 29.95
CA LYS A 654 9.29 31.62 30.84
C LYS A 654 8.76 30.42 30.06
N GLU A 655 7.77 30.61 29.19
CA GLU A 655 7.19 29.56 28.36
C GLU A 655 8.24 28.93 27.46
N ILE A 656 9.10 29.71 26.80
CA ILE A 656 10.22 29.19 25.99
C ILE A 656 11.16 28.35 26.86
N SER A 657 11.49 28.80 28.09
CA SER A 657 12.35 28.03 29.00
C SER A 657 11.71 26.70 29.41
N GLU A 658 10.43 26.67 29.68
CA GLU A 658 9.69 25.47 30.07
C GLU A 658 9.69 24.46 28.91
N HIS A 659 9.36 24.88 27.69
CA HIS A 659 9.35 24.02 26.52
C HIS A 659 10.75 23.50 26.16
N THR A 660 11.77 24.35 26.15
CA THR A 660 13.15 23.94 25.82
C THR A 660 13.71 22.96 26.87
N SER A 661 13.43 23.19 28.16
CA SER A 661 13.85 22.31 29.25
C SER A 661 13.18 20.92 29.13
N PHE A 662 11.87 20.90 28.86
CA PHE A 662 11.12 19.66 28.65
C PHE A 662 11.69 18.87 27.46
N ILE A 663 11.84 19.52 26.31
CA ILE A 663 12.36 18.91 25.10
C ILE A 663 13.72 18.28 25.34
N LYS A 664 14.67 19.05 25.93
CA LYS A 664 16.04 18.56 26.16
C LYS A 664 16.04 17.32 27.06
N LYS A 665 15.30 17.37 28.16
CA LYS A 665 15.19 16.25 29.11
C LYS A 665 14.64 14.99 28.42
N HIS A 666 13.55 15.12 27.67
CA HIS A 666 12.90 13.96 27.02
C HIS A 666 13.70 13.42 25.84
N VAL A 667 14.48 14.24 25.14
CA VAL A 667 15.43 13.75 24.14
C VAL A 667 16.51 12.88 24.80
N ASP A 668 17.06 13.30 25.96
CA ASP A 668 18.04 12.49 26.69
C ASP A 668 17.44 11.17 27.19
N GLU A 669 16.22 11.22 27.72
CA GLU A 669 15.47 10.02 28.16
C GLU A 669 15.17 9.09 26.98
N MET A 670 14.79 9.62 25.82
CA MET A 670 14.55 8.85 24.60
C MET A 670 15.82 8.16 24.08
N VAL A 671 16.99 8.85 24.18
CA VAL A 671 18.28 8.26 23.83
C VAL A 671 18.61 7.08 24.76
N GLU A 672 18.39 7.21 26.06
CA GLU A 672 18.63 6.11 27.00
C GLU A 672 17.63 4.96 26.81
N ALA A 673 16.34 5.22 26.62
CA ALA A 673 15.34 4.20 26.31
C ALA A 673 15.76 3.39 25.05
N ARG A 674 16.20 4.08 24.00
CA ARG A 674 16.70 3.46 22.78
C ARG A 674 17.94 2.59 23.01
N LYS A 675 18.90 3.04 23.85
CA LYS A 675 20.08 2.25 24.21
C LYS A 675 19.68 0.97 24.96
N VAL A 676 18.71 1.07 25.87
CA VAL A 676 18.20 -0.11 26.61
C VAL A 676 17.53 -1.09 25.64
N ALA A 677 16.61 -0.62 24.77
CA ALA A 677 15.93 -1.44 23.80
C ALA A 677 16.90 -2.15 22.83
N ASN A 678 17.97 -1.47 22.41
CA ASN A 678 18.98 -2.04 21.51
C ASN A 678 19.79 -3.21 22.10
N ARG A 679 19.78 -3.39 23.43
CA ARG A 679 20.44 -4.54 24.08
C ARG A 679 19.62 -5.81 24.05
N ILE A 680 18.33 -5.70 23.69
CA ILE A 680 17.44 -6.84 23.55
C ILE A 680 17.80 -7.62 22.29
N THR A 681 18.00 -8.91 22.39
CA THR A 681 18.41 -9.78 21.28
C THR A 681 17.24 -10.28 20.44
N SER A 682 16.07 -10.49 21.04
CA SER A 682 14.86 -10.87 20.32
C SER A 682 14.31 -9.69 19.53
N GLU A 683 14.16 -9.83 18.21
CA GLU A 683 13.61 -8.75 17.36
C GLU A 683 12.18 -8.39 17.77
N ARG A 684 11.37 -9.37 18.15
CA ARG A 684 10.00 -9.14 18.66
C ARG A 684 10.00 -8.29 19.94
N GLU A 685 10.73 -8.70 20.94
CA GLU A 685 10.79 -8.00 22.25
C GLU A 685 11.42 -6.59 22.10
N LYS A 686 12.40 -6.47 21.20
CA LYS A 686 13.02 -5.19 20.84
C LYS A 686 11.99 -4.26 20.20
N ALA A 687 11.19 -4.74 19.24
CA ALA A 687 10.15 -3.96 18.59
C ALA A 687 9.06 -3.51 19.58
N ILE A 688 8.67 -4.38 20.52
CA ILE A 688 7.73 -4.03 21.61
C ILE A 688 8.34 -2.94 22.51
N ALA A 689 9.61 -3.09 22.90
CA ALA A 689 10.28 -2.07 23.72
C ALA A 689 10.35 -0.70 23.00
N TYR A 690 10.62 -0.69 21.70
CA TYR A 690 10.57 0.54 20.90
C TYR A 690 9.17 1.14 20.84
N HIS A 691 8.14 0.31 20.67
CA HIS A 691 6.74 0.74 20.67
C HIS A 691 6.34 1.37 22.01
N ASP A 692 6.68 0.72 23.13
CA ASP A 692 6.18 1.09 24.44
C ASP A 692 6.99 2.24 25.07
N THR A 693 8.28 2.35 24.77
CA THR A 693 9.18 3.27 25.50
C THR A 693 9.77 4.38 24.62
N VAL A 694 9.97 4.18 23.32
CA VAL A 694 10.58 5.17 22.43
C VAL A 694 9.53 5.94 21.64
N ALA A 695 8.62 5.24 20.97
CA ALA A 695 7.62 5.89 20.11
C ALA A 695 6.72 6.91 20.83
N PRO A 696 6.25 6.69 22.08
CA PRO A 696 5.45 7.71 22.79
C PRO A 696 6.21 9.00 23.05
N MET A 697 7.53 8.95 23.22
CA MET A 697 8.34 10.16 23.47
C MET A 697 8.43 11.06 22.23
N LEU A 698 8.31 10.51 21.02
CA LEU A 698 8.28 11.29 19.78
C LEU A 698 7.12 12.29 19.79
N GLU A 699 5.93 11.85 20.15
CA GLU A 699 4.74 12.71 20.21
C GLU A 699 4.79 13.73 21.37
N GLN A 700 5.35 13.34 22.50
CA GLN A 700 5.54 14.26 23.64
C GLN A 700 6.51 15.38 23.27
N ILE A 701 7.65 15.04 22.69
CA ILE A 701 8.65 16.04 22.26
C ILE A 701 8.05 16.93 21.16
N ARG A 702 7.39 16.34 20.17
CA ARG A 702 6.70 17.07 19.10
C ARG A 702 5.74 18.13 19.63
N TYR A 703 4.91 17.81 20.62
CA TYR A 703 3.97 18.76 21.19
C TYR A 703 4.65 20.06 21.64
N HIS A 704 5.76 19.97 22.34
CA HIS A 704 6.51 21.13 22.81
C HIS A 704 7.23 21.88 21.69
N ILE A 705 7.71 21.19 20.66
CA ILE A 705 8.28 21.82 19.46
C ILE A 705 7.21 22.61 18.72
N ASP A 706 6.03 22.04 18.53
CA ASP A 706 4.92 22.68 17.81
C ASP A 706 4.44 23.93 18.55
N LYS A 707 4.53 23.97 19.88
CA LYS A 707 4.30 25.19 20.68
C LYS A 707 5.38 26.24 20.42
N LEU A 708 6.65 25.86 20.43
CA LEU A 708 7.74 26.79 20.11
C LEU A 708 7.63 27.37 18.70
N GLU A 709 7.15 26.58 17.73
CA GLU A 709 6.91 27.05 16.35
C GLU A 709 5.89 28.19 16.26
N LEU A 710 4.92 28.25 17.20
CA LEU A 710 3.95 29.34 17.30
C LEU A 710 4.51 30.59 18.00
N ILE A 711 5.40 30.41 18.97
CA ILE A 711 5.90 31.47 19.83
C ILE A 711 7.07 32.20 19.20
N VAL A 712 8.01 31.46 18.59
CA VAL A 712 9.24 31.99 18.02
C VAL A 712 8.94 32.86 16.80
N ASP A 713 9.62 34.00 16.71
CA ASP A 713 9.56 34.91 15.56
C ASP A 713 9.71 34.17 14.24
N ASP A 714 8.73 34.31 13.35
CA ASP A 714 8.65 33.61 12.07
C ASP A 714 9.89 33.89 11.17
N GLN A 715 10.46 35.10 11.27
CA GLN A 715 11.69 35.45 10.54
C GLN A 715 12.92 34.74 11.10
N MET A 716 12.87 34.24 12.33
CA MET A 716 13.94 33.48 12.96
C MET A 716 13.80 31.97 12.75
N TRP A 717 12.57 31.48 12.60
CA TRP A 717 12.29 30.05 12.41
C TRP A 717 12.88 29.52 11.10
N THR A 718 13.70 28.49 11.18
CA THR A 718 14.55 28.05 10.05
C THR A 718 13.91 27.00 9.13
N LEU A 719 12.94 26.21 9.64
CA LEU A 719 12.36 25.09 8.94
C LEU A 719 11.04 25.48 8.26
N PRO A 720 10.75 24.97 7.04
CA PRO A 720 9.43 25.17 6.40
C PRO A 720 8.28 24.73 7.29
N LYS A 721 7.24 25.55 7.38
CA LYS A 721 6.01 25.31 8.13
C LYS A 721 4.96 24.59 7.26
N TYR A 722 3.94 24.03 7.87
CA TYR A 722 2.86 23.32 7.16
C TYR A 722 2.19 24.18 6.10
N ARG A 723 1.98 25.48 6.36
CA ARG A 723 1.41 26.41 5.36
C ARG A 723 2.23 26.49 4.06
N GLU A 724 3.54 26.28 4.15
CA GLU A 724 4.43 26.29 2.99
C GLU A 724 4.48 24.92 2.32
N LEU A 725 4.56 23.85 3.11
CA LEU A 725 4.63 22.49 2.61
C LEU A 725 3.34 22.04 1.89
N LEU A 726 2.17 22.50 2.38
CA LEU A 726 0.87 22.06 1.93
C LEU A 726 0.21 23.00 0.91
N PHE A 727 0.60 24.29 0.85
CA PHE A 727 -0.10 25.29 0.02
C PHE A 727 0.77 25.95 -1.04
N VAL A 728 2.08 25.74 -1.06
CA VAL A 728 2.97 26.20 -2.15
C VAL A 728 3.06 25.11 -3.22
N ARG A 729 2.46 25.37 -4.38
CA ARG A 729 2.24 24.41 -5.49
C ARG A 729 2.78 24.91 -6.80
#